data_25e3f06408d77e2d725f5cb2a3b0fbaf
#
_entry.id   25e3f06408d77e2d725f5cb2a3b0fbaf
#
_cell.length_a   1.000
_cell.length_b   1.000
_cell.length_c   1.000
_cell.angle_alpha   90.00
_cell.angle_beta   90.00
_cell.angle_gamma   90.00
#
_symmetry.space_group_name_H-M   'P 1'
#
loop_
_entity.id
_entity.type
_entity.pdbx_description
1 polymer ?
#
loop_
_entity_poly.entity_id
_entity_poly.type
_entity_poly.pdbx_seq_one_letter_code
_entity_poly.pdbx_strand_id
1 'polypeptide(L)'
;MAADNSVVAKVELPPLTPLNLKSKLAPTPANPPKYSVRVKNAAGQDVVLGDPRATRALVALMDVHAVVGGAACHWGGPAAFAEINAAVHGLMFNTAGRPWHEAYNYVNDAGHSENGVYALRANYGFDGLTFDDLKAFRSIKSKLTGHGESHLNPEGVLLSNGPLGSSVGQAQGLAIGDKLAKRDRVTILVVSDGASMEGEAKEGFAAIPGQAAKGIVNPFVMIVSDNDTKLSGRITKDSFSMQPTFEAMDDLGWDVRKVEHGHDLQGVYLALEKAVADAKTNPAKPVCLWVKTIKGYGIKSTEENSAGGHGFPLANGEKIPGWVTELYQGDTAPAELVAWGAALRADWEKKEADKKAKAAAAAANPAPAAPAVKKDKVQAGLAAGAIRAAKEGYPVFSVSSDVQGSTGISTFQKATGNFIEVGIAESNMVSVAAGLAKTGYVPIVDTFGQFGVTKGNLPLTMAALSQAPVIAMFSHVGFQDAADGASHQATTYFAAVSAIPHTIVVAPSCANEAEAFMFDAIKHIAEERKAGRDGESVLFFVGRENYPVEWVPGANYAWGKAQIIQEGSDVVLVGSGVLFSKCLEAAKLLQAKGKSATVINNPFVNRVDVETMGAAVKKCGGRLVTIEDHQVIGGMGAQVSHALSNAGIAHRVTTLGIPGEFGQSAYLAEELYVKYGLTGPKMAEAALALIG
;
A
#
# COMPACT_ATOMS: atom_id res chain seq x y z
N MET A 1 -39.40 -19.02 25.01
CA MET A 1 -39.79 -17.60 24.83
C MET A 1 -40.30 -17.49 23.41
N ALA A 2 -41.60 -17.25 23.24
CA ALA A 2 -42.22 -17.05 21.92
C ALA A 2 -41.69 -15.72 21.38
N ALA A 3 -41.18 -15.69 20.15
CA ALA A 3 -40.84 -14.46 19.47
C ALA A 3 -42.09 -13.62 19.27
N ASP A 4 -42.11 -12.43 19.85
CA ASP A 4 -43.15 -11.44 19.63
C ASP A 4 -43.05 -11.00 18.15
N ASN A 5 -43.92 -11.58 17.31
CA ASN A 5 -44.13 -11.16 15.93
C ASN A 5 -45.00 -9.88 15.88
N SER A 6 -44.67 -8.85 16.65
CA SER A 6 -45.25 -7.55 16.44
C SER A 6 -44.89 -7.05 15.03
N VAL A 7 -45.90 -7.06 14.15
CA VAL A 7 -45.78 -6.48 12.81
C VAL A 7 -45.46 -5.02 12.98
N VAL A 8 -44.20 -4.65 12.76
CA VAL A 8 -43.82 -3.24 12.73
C VAL A 8 -44.64 -2.58 11.62
N ALA A 9 -45.56 -1.69 12.00
CA ALA A 9 -46.38 -0.96 11.04
C ALA A 9 -45.46 -0.24 10.06
N LYS A 10 -45.68 -0.45 8.76
CA LYS A 10 -44.91 0.26 7.72
C LYS A 10 -45.17 1.76 7.90
N VAL A 11 -44.09 2.49 8.15
CA VAL A 11 -44.14 3.94 8.19
C VAL A 11 -44.31 4.46 6.77
N GLU A 12 -45.29 5.35 6.54
CA GLU A 12 -45.38 6.07 5.26
C GLU A 12 -44.22 7.04 5.17
N LEU A 13 -43.30 6.74 4.23
CA LEU A 13 -42.13 7.57 3.96
C LEU A 13 -42.30 8.28 2.60
N PRO A 14 -41.78 9.51 2.47
CA PRO A 14 -41.65 10.11 1.15
C PRO A 14 -40.78 9.25 0.24
N PRO A 15 -40.91 9.36 -1.09
CA PRO A 15 -40.05 8.63 -2.03
C PRO A 15 -38.58 8.85 -1.73
N LEU A 16 -37.81 7.75 -1.67
CA LEU A 16 -36.35 7.81 -1.49
C LEU A 16 -35.71 8.57 -2.66
N THR A 17 -35.24 9.78 -2.41
CA THR A 17 -34.60 10.62 -3.42
C THR A 17 -33.15 10.88 -3.03
N PRO A 18 -32.16 10.54 -3.88
CA PRO A 18 -30.75 10.80 -3.58
C PRO A 18 -30.48 12.31 -3.52
N LEU A 19 -29.53 12.70 -2.67
CA LEU A 19 -29.02 14.07 -2.67
C LEU A 19 -28.41 14.40 -4.06
N ASN A 20 -28.65 15.61 -4.53
CA ASN A 20 -28.07 16.07 -5.79
C ASN A 20 -26.60 16.47 -5.58
N LEU A 21 -25.71 15.48 -5.64
CA LEU A 21 -24.26 15.70 -5.55
C LEU A 21 -23.72 15.98 -6.94
N LYS A 22 -23.10 17.14 -7.12
CA LYS A 22 -22.38 17.46 -8.36
C LYS A 22 -21.14 16.55 -8.46
N SER A 23 -21.03 15.83 -9.58
CA SER A 23 -19.81 15.08 -9.88
C SER A 23 -18.61 16.02 -10.02
N LYS A 24 -17.48 15.62 -9.45
CA LYS A 24 -16.19 16.29 -9.66
C LYS A 24 -15.42 15.70 -10.84
N LEU A 25 -15.86 14.55 -11.36
CA LEU A 25 -15.20 13.90 -12.51
C LEU A 25 -15.17 14.84 -13.72
N ALA A 26 -14.02 14.89 -14.37
CA ALA A 26 -13.85 15.68 -15.59
C ALA A 26 -14.75 15.14 -16.72
N PRO A 27 -15.17 16.01 -17.65
CA PRO A 27 -16.02 15.62 -18.79
C PRO A 27 -15.26 14.73 -19.77
N THR A 28 -15.99 14.19 -20.75
CA THR A 28 -15.41 13.46 -21.87
C THR A 28 -14.36 14.33 -22.59
N PRO A 29 -13.16 13.80 -22.90
CA PRO A 29 -12.16 14.55 -23.69
C PRO A 29 -12.73 15.06 -25.00
N ALA A 30 -12.45 16.30 -25.34
CA ALA A 30 -12.94 16.93 -26.56
C ALA A 30 -12.22 16.44 -27.83
N ASN A 31 -11.00 15.96 -27.69
CA ASN A 31 -10.14 15.53 -28.79
C ASN A 31 -9.88 14.02 -28.75
N PRO A 32 -9.65 13.37 -29.89
CA PRO A 32 -9.17 12.01 -29.94
C PRO A 32 -7.77 11.92 -29.29
N PRO A 33 -7.32 10.70 -28.89
CA PRO A 33 -6.00 10.53 -28.30
C PRO A 33 -4.89 10.92 -29.31
N LYS A 34 -3.85 11.55 -28.83
CA LYS A 34 -2.69 12.00 -29.63
C LYS A 34 -2.01 10.84 -30.35
N TYR A 35 -1.79 9.74 -29.63
CA TYR A 35 -1.32 8.47 -30.19
C TYR A 35 -2.49 7.51 -30.23
N SER A 36 -2.95 7.16 -31.42
CA SER A 36 -4.18 6.41 -31.61
C SER A 36 -4.02 5.21 -32.54
N VAL A 37 -4.87 4.23 -32.31
CA VAL A 37 -5.12 3.09 -33.21
C VAL A 37 -6.59 3.02 -33.56
N ARG A 38 -6.93 2.34 -34.66
CA ARG A 38 -8.32 2.11 -35.06
C ARG A 38 -8.69 0.66 -34.87
N VAL A 39 -9.87 0.43 -34.35
CA VAL A 39 -10.54 -0.87 -34.29
C VAL A 39 -11.91 -0.77 -34.96
N LYS A 40 -12.51 -1.90 -35.28
CA LYS A 40 -13.89 -1.96 -35.79
C LYS A 40 -14.83 -2.26 -34.59
N ASN A 41 -15.96 -1.55 -34.52
CA ASN A 41 -17.07 -1.91 -33.66
C ASN A 41 -17.89 -3.07 -34.26
N ALA A 42 -18.89 -3.57 -33.54
CA ALA A 42 -19.76 -4.66 -34.00
C ALA A 42 -20.54 -4.33 -35.30
N ALA A 43 -20.72 -3.05 -35.61
CA ALA A 43 -21.33 -2.60 -36.88
C ALA A 43 -20.29 -2.43 -38.00
N GLY A 44 -19.02 -2.75 -37.79
CA GLY A 44 -17.94 -2.60 -38.80
C GLY A 44 -17.42 -1.17 -38.98
N GLN A 45 -17.83 -0.24 -38.13
CA GLN A 45 -17.39 1.16 -38.16
C GLN A 45 -16.06 1.34 -37.44
N ASP A 46 -15.24 2.29 -37.92
CA ASP A 46 -13.98 2.63 -37.24
C ASP A 46 -14.22 3.35 -35.92
N VAL A 47 -13.54 2.86 -34.86
CA VAL A 47 -13.46 3.50 -33.54
C VAL A 47 -12.01 3.83 -33.27
N VAL A 48 -11.75 5.07 -32.82
CA VAL A 48 -10.42 5.56 -32.51
C VAL A 48 -10.16 5.35 -31.02
N LEU A 49 -9.11 4.61 -30.70
CA LEU A 49 -8.68 4.30 -29.33
C LEU A 49 -7.28 4.83 -29.08
N GLY A 50 -6.91 5.04 -27.79
CA GLY A 50 -5.52 5.26 -27.41
C GLY A 50 -4.66 4.04 -27.74
N ASP A 51 -3.47 4.26 -28.33
CA ASP A 51 -2.54 3.18 -28.66
C ASP A 51 -1.97 2.55 -27.36
N PRO A 52 -2.19 1.26 -27.08
CA PRO A 52 -1.64 0.58 -25.91
C PRO A 52 -0.11 0.61 -25.85
N ARG A 53 0.58 0.64 -27.00
CA ARG A 53 2.04 0.75 -27.06
C ARG A 53 2.51 2.11 -26.57
N ALA A 54 1.80 3.18 -26.94
CA ALA A 54 2.06 4.52 -26.44
C ALA A 54 1.80 4.61 -24.93
N THR A 55 0.73 3.97 -24.44
CA THR A 55 0.45 3.89 -23.01
C THR A 55 1.61 3.24 -22.26
N ARG A 56 2.11 2.08 -22.70
CA ARG A 56 3.29 1.42 -22.11
C ARG A 56 4.54 2.29 -22.17
N ALA A 57 4.80 2.94 -23.30
CA ALA A 57 5.96 3.82 -23.43
C ALA A 57 5.89 5.02 -22.47
N LEU A 58 4.72 5.65 -22.34
CA LEU A 58 4.49 6.73 -21.39
C LEU A 58 4.66 6.28 -19.92
N VAL A 59 4.15 5.09 -19.57
CA VAL A 59 4.37 4.49 -18.24
C VAL A 59 5.87 4.30 -17.98
N ALA A 60 6.59 3.69 -18.91
CA ALA A 60 8.03 3.47 -18.74
C ALA A 60 8.79 4.79 -18.58
N LEU A 61 8.46 5.82 -19.37
CA LEU A 61 9.07 7.14 -19.32
C LEU A 61 8.78 7.88 -18.00
N MET A 62 7.51 7.87 -17.53
CA MET A 62 7.14 8.54 -16.29
C MET A 62 7.72 7.83 -15.06
N ASP A 63 7.77 6.51 -15.06
CA ASP A 63 8.32 5.72 -13.96
C ASP A 63 9.81 5.97 -13.76
N VAL A 64 10.59 6.20 -14.82
CA VAL A 64 12.01 6.57 -14.71
C VAL A 64 12.19 7.87 -13.92
N HIS A 65 11.34 8.89 -14.13
CA HIS A 65 11.42 10.13 -13.36
C HIS A 65 11.22 9.88 -11.87
N ALA A 66 10.20 9.09 -11.51
CA ALA A 66 9.91 8.77 -10.12
C ALA A 66 11.02 7.93 -9.47
N VAL A 67 11.53 6.91 -10.16
CA VAL A 67 12.62 6.06 -9.66
C VAL A 67 13.92 6.84 -9.47
N VAL A 68 14.27 7.74 -10.39
CA VAL A 68 15.44 8.64 -10.25
C VAL A 68 15.25 9.61 -9.08
N GLY A 69 14.01 9.97 -8.75
CA GLY A 69 13.65 10.73 -7.55
C GLY A 69 13.74 9.93 -6.24
N GLY A 70 13.83 8.61 -6.32
CA GLY A 70 13.91 7.71 -5.15
C GLY A 70 12.64 6.88 -4.89
N ALA A 71 11.57 7.06 -5.69
CA ALA A 71 10.33 6.32 -5.55
C ALA A 71 10.42 4.89 -6.11
N ALA A 72 9.69 3.95 -5.52
CA ALA A 72 9.35 2.69 -6.20
C ALA A 72 8.19 2.92 -7.19
N CYS A 73 8.10 2.13 -8.26
CA CYS A 73 7.03 2.21 -9.26
C CYS A 73 6.59 0.81 -9.69
N HIS A 74 5.49 0.73 -10.46
CA HIS A 74 4.92 -0.51 -10.96
C HIS A 74 4.93 -0.52 -12.49
N TRP A 75 5.39 -1.63 -13.08
CA TRP A 75 5.45 -1.81 -14.54
C TRP A 75 4.52 -2.89 -15.05
N GLY A 76 4.62 -4.09 -14.49
CA GLY A 76 4.00 -5.29 -15.05
C GLY A 76 2.47 -5.21 -15.13
N GLY A 77 1.83 -4.65 -14.10
CA GLY A 77 0.38 -4.43 -14.07
C GLY A 77 -0.09 -3.50 -15.19
N PRO A 78 0.34 -2.23 -15.24
CA PRO A 78 -0.08 -1.29 -16.29
C PRO A 78 0.22 -1.80 -17.70
N ALA A 79 1.31 -2.55 -17.89
CA ALA A 79 1.63 -3.17 -19.17
C ALA A 79 0.62 -4.27 -19.57
N ALA A 80 0.17 -5.09 -18.61
CA ALA A 80 -0.85 -6.12 -18.83
C ALA A 80 -2.25 -5.54 -19.12
N PHE A 81 -2.60 -4.43 -18.48
CA PHE A 81 -3.91 -3.78 -18.61
C PHE A 81 -4.04 -2.82 -19.80
N ALA A 82 -3.00 -2.58 -20.58
CA ALA A 82 -2.99 -1.50 -21.57
C ALA A 82 -4.10 -1.63 -22.63
N GLU A 83 -4.34 -2.82 -23.19
CA GLU A 83 -5.42 -3.08 -24.15
C GLU A 83 -6.80 -3.00 -23.48
N ILE A 84 -6.96 -3.56 -22.28
CA ILE A 84 -8.21 -3.49 -21.50
C ILE A 84 -8.58 -2.03 -21.25
N ASN A 85 -7.65 -1.24 -20.73
CA ASN A 85 -7.89 0.17 -20.44
C ASN A 85 -8.14 0.98 -21.71
N ALA A 86 -7.43 0.71 -22.81
CA ALA A 86 -7.68 1.36 -24.10
C ALA A 86 -9.08 1.06 -24.63
N ALA A 87 -9.54 -0.19 -24.55
CA ALA A 87 -10.89 -0.59 -24.92
C ALA A 87 -11.96 0.07 -24.03
N VAL A 88 -11.77 0.05 -22.71
CA VAL A 88 -12.71 0.64 -21.73
C VAL A 88 -12.83 2.15 -21.92
N HIS A 89 -11.71 2.88 -21.96
CA HIS A 89 -11.74 4.34 -22.15
C HIS A 89 -12.25 4.72 -23.54
N GLY A 90 -11.88 3.96 -24.58
CA GLY A 90 -12.41 4.17 -25.92
C GLY A 90 -13.93 4.01 -25.98
N LEU A 91 -14.48 2.97 -25.33
CA LEU A 91 -15.92 2.78 -25.25
C LEU A 91 -16.61 3.92 -24.47
N MET A 92 -16.05 4.27 -23.30
CA MET A 92 -16.61 5.32 -22.44
C MET A 92 -16.55 6.72 -23.08
N PHE A 93 -15.48 7.04 -23.81
CA PHE A 93 -15.29 8.37 -24.38
C PHE A 93 -15.99 8.54 -25.75
N ASN A 94 -16.46 7.46 -26.36
CA ASN A 94 -17.26 7.49 -27.60
C ASN A 94 -18.77 7.55 -27.36
N THR A 95 -19.22 8.08 -26.22
CA THR A 95 -20.65 8.32 -25.95
C THR A 95 -21.13 9.56 -26.70
N ALA A 96 -22.02 9.39 -27.68
CA ALA A 96 -22.53 10.48 -28.49
C ALA A 96 -23.29 11.53 -27.65
N GLY A 97 -22.68 12.69 -27.43
CA GLY A 97 -23.32 13.85 -26.81
C GLY A 97 -23.63 13.74 -25.30
N ARG A 98 -23.24 12.67 -24.64
CA ARG A 98 -23.42 12.44 -23.20
C ARG A 98 -22.04 12.34 -22.51
N PRO A 99 -21.82 13.05 -21.39
CA PRO A 99 -20.57 12.88 -20.64
C PRO A 99 -20.36 11.42 -20.21
N TRP A 100 -19.13 10.93 -20.33
CA TRP A 100 -18.81 9.53 -20.05
C TRP A 100 -19.27 9.06 -18.67
N HIS A 101 -19.09 9.90 -17.65
CA HIS A 101 -19.46 9.60 -16.25
C HIS A 101 -20.97 9.64 -15.97
N GLU A 102 -21.79 10.07 -16.93
CA GLU A 102 -23.23 9.91 -16.87
C GLU A 102 -23.71 8.59 -17.49
N ALA A 103 -22.88 7.99 -18.37
CA ALA A 103 -23.16 6.71 -19.01
C ALA A 103 -22.52 5.53 -18.30
N TYR A 104 -21.39 5.75 -17.61
CA TYR A 104 -20.59 4.71 -16.99
C TYR A 104 -20.08 5.11 -15.60
N ASN A 105 -19.95 4.11 -14.71
CA ASN A 105 -19.00 4.13 -13.61
C ASN A 105 -17.78 3.33 -14.04
N TYR A 106 -16.60 3.89 -13.89
CA TYR A 106 -15.34 3.18 -14.08
C TYR A 106 -14.68 2.99 -12.72
N VAL A 107 -14.35 1.75 -12.38
CA VAL A 107 -13.69 1.38 -11.13
C VAL A 107 -12.48 0.49 -11.45
N ASN A 108 -11.31 0.91 -10.99
CA ASN A 108 -10.07 0.15 -11.11
C ASN A 108 -9.68 -0.40 -9.74
N ASP A 109 -9.77 -1.73 -9.54
CA ASP A 109 -9.33 -2.38 -8.31
C ASP A 109 -7.81 -2.61 -8.28
N ALA A 110 -7.19 -2.79 -9.45
CA ALA A 110 -5.74 -2.96 -9.58
C ALA A 110 -5.01 -1.61 -9.46
N GLY A 111 -5.07 -0.99 -8.27
CA GLY A 111 -4.54 0.36 -8.03
C GLY A 111 -3.07 0.54 -8.41
N HIS A 112 -2.26 -0.50 -8.30
CA HIS A 112 -0.87 -0.51 -8.76
C HIS A 112 -0.71 -0.32 -10.28
N SER A 113 -1.79 -0.42 -11.07
CA SER A 113 -1.80 -0.14 -12.52
C SER A 113 -2.40 1.24 -12.86
N GLU A 114 -2.62 2.11 -11.88
CA GLU A 114 -3.20 3.43 -12.09
C GLU A 114 -2.31 4.35 -12.95
N ASN A 115 -0.99 4.17 -12.91
CA ASN A 115 -0.06 4.88 -13.80
C ASN A 115 -0.36 4.61 -15.28
N GLY A 116 -0.84 3.41 -15.64
CA GLY A 116 -1.33 3.11 -16.99
C GLY A 116 -2.58 3.91 -17.35
N VAL A 117 -3.48 4.12 -16.39
CA VAL A 117 -4.67 4.97 -16.56
C VAL A 117 -4.27 6.43 -16.73
N TYR A 118 -3.33 6.94 -15.93
CA TYR A 118 -2.83 8.31 -16.07
C TYR A 118 -2.16 8.53 -17.42
N ALA A 119 -1.30 7.61 -17.85
CA ALA A 119 -0.63 7.68 -19.15
C ALA A 119 -1.64 7.70 -20.31
N LEU A 120 -2.64 6.82 -20.28
CA LEU A 120 -3.71 6.78 -21.28
C LEU A 120 -4.54 8.06 -21.28
N ARG A 121 -4.93 8.57 -20.12
CA ARG A 121 -5.70 9.80 -19.98
C ARG A 121 -4.93 11.04 -20.41
N ALA A 122 -3.63 11.11 -20.15
CA ALA A 122 -2.76 12.17 -20.69
C ALA A 122 -2.68 12.10 -22.22
N ASN A 123 -2.69 10.90 -22.80
CA ASN A 123 -2.77 10.72 -24.25
C ASN A 123 -4.07 11.26 -24.86
N TYR A 124 -5.19 11.23 -24.10
CA TYR A 124 -6.47 11.87 -24.47
C TYR A 124 -6.55 13.36 -24.11
N GLY A 125 -5.59 13.91 -23.36
CA GLY A 125 -5.70 15.25 -22.79
C GLY A 125 -6.84 15.39 -21.79
N PHE A 126 -7.22 14.29 -21.11
CA PHE A 126 -8.30 14.24 -20.12
C PHE A 126 -8.01 15.19 -18.97
N ASP A 127 -8.96 16.04 -18.61
CA ASP A 127 -8.81 17.05 -17.55
C ASP A 127 -7.60 17.99 -17.77
N GLY A 128 -7.23 18.23 -19.02
CA GLY A 128 -6.07 19.03 -19.37
C GLY A 128 -4.71 18.36 -19.09
N LEU A 129 -4.68 17.08 -18.71
CA LEU A 129 -3.44 16.33 -18.50
C LEU A 129 -2.56 16.33 -19.74
N THR A 130 -1.28 16.60 -19.53
CA THR A 130 -0.23 16.61 -20.54
C THR A 130 0.83 15.56 -20.23
N PHE A 131 1.75 15.32 -21.17
CA PHE A 131 2.90 14.45 -20.89
C PHE A 131 3.91 15.08 -19.90
N ASP A 132 3.89 16.40 -19.73
CA ASP A 132 4.71 17.06 -18.74
C ASP A 132 4.21 16.79 -17.30
N ASP A 133 2.89 16.66 -17.12
CA ASP A 133 2.33 16.26 -15.82
C ASP A 133 2.78 14.86 -15.41
N LEU A 134 2.95 13.95 -16.37
CA LEU A 134 3.46 12.60 -16.12
C LEU A 134 4.89 12.59 -15.56
N LYS A 135 5.72 13.58 -15.88
CA LYS A 135 7.10 13.70 -15.36
C LYS A 135 7.14 13.94 -13.85
N ALA A 136 6.05 14.45 -13.28
CA ALA A 136 5.90 14.68 -11.84
C ALA A 136 5.21 13.53 -11.10
N PHE A 137 4.90 12.41 -11.76
CA PHE A 137 4.24 11.26 -11.16
C PHE A 137 4.89 10.84 -9.83
N ARG A 138 4.09 10.58 -8.81
CA ARG A 138 4.50 10.25 -7.43
C ARG A 138 5.27 11.34 -6.68
N SER A 139 5.52 12.50 -7.28
CA SER A 139 6.15 13.61 -6.54
C SER A 139 5.16 14.25 -5.57
N ILE A 140 5.69 14.86 -4.50
CA ILE A 140 4.88 15.57 -3.49
C ILE A 140 4.02 16.72 -4.07
N LYS A 141 4.32 17.17 -5.29
CA LYS A 141 3.62 18.26 -5.99
C LYS A 141 2.55 17.76 -6.96
N SER A 142 2.48 16.46 -7.20
CA SER A 142 1.60 15.87 -8.22
C SER A 142 0.29 15.36 -7.60
N LYS A 143 -0.82 15.51 -8.34
CA LYS A 143 -2.06 14.80 -8.06
C LYS A 143 -2.07 13.35 -8.60
N LEU A 144 -1.05 12.98 -9.39
CA LEU A 144 -0.86 11.63 -9.93
C LEU A 144 -0.07 10.81 -8.92
N THR A 145 -0.79 10.19 -8.01
CA THR A 145 -0.28 9.38 -6.90
C THR A 145 0.01 7.95 -7.31
N GLY A 146 0.66 7.19 -6.45
CA GLY A 146 1.02 5.78 -6.73
C GLY A 146 -0.16 4.88 -7.02
N HIS A 147 -1.31 5.19 -6.43
CA HIS A 147 -2.62 4.55 -6.61
C HIS A 147 -3.66 5.63 -6.86
N GLY A 148 -4.86 5.27 -7.30
CA GLY A 148 -5.94 6.23 -7.52
C GLY A 148 -6.45 6.81 -6.19
N GLU A 149 -6.26 8.10 -5.96
CA GLU A 149 -6.64 8.79 -4.72
C GLU A 149 -7.63 9.93 -5.00
N SER A 150 -8.89 9.71 -4.67
CA SER A 150 -9.99 10.66 -4.94
C SER A 150 -9.84 12.00 -4.22
N HIS A 151 -9.19 12.04 -3.05
CA HIS A 151 -9.01 13.28 -2.30
C HIS A 151 -7.98 14.24 -2.94
N LEU A 152 -7.06 13.72 -3.75
CA LEU A 152 -6.06 14.50 -4.47
C LEU A 152 -6.37 14.67 -5.96
N ASN A 153 -7.09 13.71 -6.57
CA ASN A 153 -7.43 13.71 -7.98
C ASN A 153 -8.93 13.41 -8.20
N PRO A 154 -9.84 14.23 -7.65
CA PRO A 154 -11.28 13.97 -7.73
C PRO A 154 -11.85 14.07 -9.15
N GLU A 155 -11.16 14.76 -10.06
CA GLU A 155 -11.53 14.86 -11.48
C GLU A 155 -11.26 13.56 -12.23
N GLY A 156 -10.29 12.77 -11.77
CA GLY A 156 -9.88 11.51 -12.41
C GLY A 156 -10.34 10.26 -11.67
N VAL A 157 -10.54 10.32 -10.36
CA VAL A 157 -10.77 9.17 -9.49
C VAL A 157 -12.04 9.37 -8.68
N LEU A 158 -13.07 8.58 -8.96
CA LEU A 158 -14.32 8.64 -8.21
C LEU A 158 -14.18 8.04 -6.81
N LEU A 159 -13.57 6.88 -6.71
CA LEU A 159 -13.32 6.13 -5.49
C LEU A 159 -11.85 5.78 -5.41
N SER A 160 -11.23 6.01 -4.25
CA SER A 160 -9.82 5.64 -4.04
C SER A 160 -9.65 4.13 -4.08
N ASN A 161 -8.52 3.71 -4.65
CA ASN A 161 -8.12 2.30 -4.72
C ASN A 161 -6.75 2.09 -4.03
N GLY A 162 -6.14 0.92 -4.18
CA GLY A 162 -4.85 0.55 -3.59
C GLY A 162 -4.95 -0.78 -2.86
N PRO A 163 -5.73 -0.88 -1.75
CA PRO A 163 -6.02 -2.16 -1.14
C PRO A 163 -6.78 -3.06 -2.10
N LEU A 164 -6.15 -4.16 -2.54
CA LEU A 164 -6.72 -5.07 -3.53
C LEU A 164 -8.03 -5.70 -3.03
N GLY A 165 -8.97 -5.89 -3.93
CA GLY A 165 -10.28 -6.52 -3.67
C GLY A 165 -11.36 -5.58 -3.14
N SER A 166 -11.01 -4.47 -2.46
CA SER A 166 -12.00 -3.58 -1.84
C SER A 166 -12.84 -2.79 -2.85
N SER A 167 -12.31 -2.53 -4.03
CA SER A 167 -13.07 -1.82 -5.07
C SER A 167 -14.21 -2.65 -5.68
N VAL A 168 -14.24 -3.97 -5.47
CA VAL A 168 -15.35 -4.83 -5.90
C VAL A 168 -16.64 -4.45 -5.16
N GLY A 169 -16.57 -4.36 -3.83
CA GLY A 169 -17.70 -3.90 -3.01
C GLY A 169 -18.09 -2.45 -3.30
N GLN A 170 -17.12 -1.58 -3.54
CA GLN A 170 -17.37 -0.18 -3.92
C GLN A 170 -18.12 -0.08 -5.27
N ALA A 171 -17.72 -0.86 -6.28
CA ALA A 171 -18.39 -0.93 -7.58
C ALA A 171 -19.82 -1.46 -7.45
N GLN A 172 -20.04 -2.48 -6.61
CA GLN A 172 -21.36 -2.99 -6.26
C GLN A 172 -22.26 -1.88 -5.69
N GLY A 173 -21.74 -1.10 -4.72
CA GLY A 173 -22.44 0.03 -4.12
C GLY A 173 -22.85 1.11 -5.14
N LEU A 174 -21.98 1.44 -6.09
CA LEU A 174 -22.29 2.37 -7.19
C LEU A 174 -23.45 1.86 -8.06
N ALA A 175 -23.39 0.58 -8.45
CA ALA A 175 -24.43 -0.02 -9.29
C ALA A 175 -25.79 -0.11 -8.57
N ILE A 176 -25.82 -0.36 -7.26
CA ILE A 176 -27.03 -0.31 -6.43
C ILE A 176 -27.55 1.13 -6.33
N GLY A 177 -26.68 2.09 -6.05
CA GLY A 177 -27.04 3.51 -5.96
C GLY A 177 -27.64 4.05 -7.26
N ASP A 178 -27.09 3.66 -8.41
CA ASP A 178 -27.64 4.02 -9.71
C ASP A 178 -28.99 3.38 -9.98
N LYS A 179 -29.20 2.13 -9.54
CA LYS A 179 -30.51 1.47 -9.64
C LYS A 179 -31.57 2.18 -8.81
N LEU A 180 -31.26 2.53 -7.56
CA LEU A 180 -32.14 3.27 -6.66
C LEU A 180 -32.48 4.66 -7.22
N ALA A 181 -31.50 5.35 -7.78
CA ALA A 181 -31.64 6.66 -8.39
C ALA A 181 -32.24 6.63 -9.80
N LYS A 182 -32.54 5.45 -10.35
CA LYS A 182 -33.04 5.24 -11.71
C LYS A 182 -32.14 5.88 -12.78
N ARG A 183 -30.81 5.87 -12.56
CA ARG A 183 -29.83 6.34 -13.52
C ARG A 183 -29.53 5.25 -14.54
N ASP A 184 -29.40 5.62 -15.81
CA ASP A 184 -28.99 4.71 -16.90
C ASP A 184 -27.47 4.71 -17.02
N ARG A 185 -26.79 4.01 -16.11
CA ARG A 185 -25.33 3.83 -16.14
C ARG A 185 -24.96 2.35 -16.09
N VAL A 186 -23.86 1.99 -16.76
CA VAL A 186 -23.22 0.70 -16.61
C VAL A 186 -22.00 0.83 -15.69
N THR A 187 -21.86 -0.04 -14.73
CA THR A 187 -20.65 -0.12 -13.92
C THR A 187 -19.66 -1.06 -14.59
N ILE A 188 -18.45 -0.54 -14.90
CA ILE A 188 -17.32 -1.31 -15.42
C ILE A 188 -16.27 -1.36 -14.32
N LEU A 189 -15.99 -2.57 -13.84
CA LEU A 189 -14.98 -2.89 -12.85
C LEU A 189 -13.81 -3.61 -13.52
N VAL A 190 -12.59 -3.12 -13.31
CA VAL A 190 -11.37 -3.78 -13.77
C VAL A 190 -10.63 -4.33 -12.56
N VAL A 191 -10.31 -5.63 -12.55
CA VAL A 191 -9.70 -6.34 -11.43
C VAL A 191 -8.58 -7.28 -11.93
N SER A 192 -7.57 -7.55 -11.11
CA SER A 192 -6.53 -8.54 -11.43
C SER A 192 -6.84 -9.91 -10.82
N ASP A 193 -6.19 -10.96 -11.34
CA ASP A 193 -6.22 -12.30 -10.76
C ASP A 193 -5.70 -12.31 -9.31
N GLY A 194 -4.63 -11.55 -9.03
CA GLY A 194 -4.11 -11.37 -7.68
C GLY A 194 -5.13 -10.71 -6.74
N ALA A 195 -5.78 -9.63 -7.17
CA ALA A 195 -6.83 -8.96 -6.38
C ALA A 195 -8.04 -9.88 -6.14
N SER A 196 -8.31 -10.78 -7.07
CA SER A 196 -9.38 -11.78 -6.95
C SER A 196 -9.11 -12.85 -5.89
N MET A 197 -7.91 -12.93 -5.33
CA MET A 197 -7.59 -13.84 -4.20
C MET A 197 -8.17 -13.34 -2.88
N GLU A 198 -8.41 -12.04 -2.76
CA GLU A 198 -8.92 -11.39 -1.56
C GLU A 198 -10.33 -11.87 -1.16
N GLY A 199 -10.57 -11.94 0.15
CA GLY A 199 -11.87 -12.33 0.70
C GLY A 199 -12.98 -11.39 0.28
N GLU A 200 -12.77 -10.06 0.39
CA GLU A 200 -13.75 -9.03 0.02
C GLU A 200 -14.12 -9.10 -1.47
N ALA A 201 -13.17 -9.41 -2.36
CA ALA A 201 -13.45 -9.65 -3.77
C ALA A 201 -14.38 -10.87 -3.96
N LYS A 202 -14.11 -11.99 -3.26
CA LYS A 202 -14.93 -13.20 -3.35
C LYS A 202 -16.33 -13.00 -2.80
N GLU A 203 -16.50 -12.22 -1.74
CA GLU A 203 -17.80 -11.79 -1.24
C GLU A 203 -18.59 -11.04 -2.32
N GLY A 204 -17.95 -10.08 -3.01
CA GLY A 204 -18.55 -9.36 -4.13
C GLY A 204 -18.88 -10.25 -5.33
N PHE A 205 -18.02 -11.24 -5.64
CA PHE A 205 -18.27 -12.19 -6.74
C PHE A 205 -19.56 -13.01 -6.52
N ALA A 206 -19.90 -13.32 -5.29
CA ALA A 206 -21.15 -13.99 -4.95
C ALA A 206 -22.34 -13.02 -4.83
N ALA A 207 -22.12 -11.84 -4.23
CA ALA A 207 -23.20 -10.89 -3.92
C ALA A 207 -23.75 -10.17 -5.16
N ILE A 208 -22.88 -9.75 -6.08
CA ILE A 208 -23.29 -8.95 -7.27
C ILE A 208 -24.31 -9.71 -8.13
N PRO A 209 -24.06 -10.96 -8.59
CA PRO A 209 -25.03 -11.67 -9.42
C PRO A 209 -26.30 -12.04 -8.65
N GLY A 210 -26.18 -12.42 -7.36
CA GLY A 210 -27.34 -12.72 -6.53
C GLY A 210 -28.28 -11.53 -6.34
N GLN A 211 -27.74 -10.32 -6.25
CA GLN A 211 -28.51 -9.06 -6.16
C GLN A 211 -29.01 -8.60 -7.54
N ALA A 212 -28.23 -8.79 -8.59
CA ALA A 212 -28.64 -8.51 -9.95
C ALA A 212 -29.86 -9.34 -10.36
N ALA A 213 -29.88 -10.63 -10.03
CA ALA A 213 -31.04 -11.51 -10.23
C ALA A 213 -32.31 -11.04 -9.51
N LYS A 214 -32.17 -10.28 -8.40
CA LYS A 214 -33.28 -9.64 -7.68
C LYS A 214 -33.65 -8.26 -8.24
N GLY A 215 -32.98 -7.80 -9.29
CA GLY A 215 -33.22 -6.48 -9.90
C GLY A 215 -32.72 -5.30 -9.05
N ILE A 216 -31.78 -5.52 -8.12
CA ILE A 216 -31.26 -4.50 -7.18
C ILE A 216 -30.04 -3.77 -7.78
N VAL A 217 -29.33 -4.36 -8.71
CA VAL A 217 -28.10 -3.84 -9.31
C VAL A 217 -28.38 -3.34 -10.73
N ASN A 218 -27.76 -2.25 -11.12
CA ASN A 218 -27.72 -1.74 -12.52
C ASN A 218 -26.81 -2.63 -13.38
N PRO A 219 -26.85 -2.50 -14.72
CA PRO A 219 -25.96 -3.25 -15.62
C PRO A 219 -24.51 -3.23 -15.14
N PHE A 220 -23.90 -4.41 -15.04
CA PHE A 220 -22.57 -4.58 -14.45
C PHE A 220 -21.68 -5.44 -15.34
N VAL A 221 -20.48 -4.95 -15.63
CA VAL A 221 -19.44 -5.67 -16.36
C VAL A 221 -18.18 -5.68 -15.50
N MET A 222 -17.64 -6.85 -15.21
CA MET A 222 -16.35 -7.03 -14.58
C MET A 222 -15.34 -7.58 -15.59
N ILE A 223 -14.12 -7.05 -15.58
CA ILE A 223 -13.03 -7.49 -16.44
C ILE A 223 -11.89 -7.97 -15.56
N VAL A 224 -11.58 -9.26 -15.62
CA VAL A 224 -10.46 -9.86 -14.90
C VAL A 224 -9.27 -9.97 -15.82
N SER A 225 -8.16 -9.30 -15.48
CA SER A 225 -6.87 -9.52 -16.14
C SER A 225 -6.17 -10.69 -15.45
N ASP A 226 -6.19 -11.86 -16.08
CA ASP A 226 -5.59 -13.09 -15.58
C ASP A 226 -4.22 -13.31 -16.24
N ASN A 227 -3.16 -13.10 -15.48
CA ASN A 227 -1.77 -13.19 -15.94
C ASN A 227 -0.92 -14.16 -15.11
N ASP A 228 -1.51 -14.88 -14.17
CA ASP A 228 -0.87 -15.85 -13.27
C ASP A 228 0.33 -15.28 -12.49
N THR A 229 0.30 -13.97 -12.16
CA THR A 229 1.48 -13.33 -11.56
C THR A 229 1.11 -12.39 -10.41
N LYS A 230 1.78 -12.57 -9.28
CA LYS A 230 1.72 -11.70 -8.10
C LYS A 230 3.08 -11.03 -7.86
N LEU A 231 3.24 -10.25 -6.78
CA LEU A 231 4.49 -9.52 -6.50
C LEU A 231 5.70 -10.46 -6.38
N SER A 232 5.55 -11.56 -5.66
CA SER A 232 6.64 -12.48 -5.35
C SER A 232 6.90 -13.55 -6.42
N GLY A 233 6.01 -13.72 -7.42
CA GLY A 233 6.18 -14.75 -8.44
C GLY A 233 4.89 -15.19 -9.13
N ARG A 234 4.78 -16.47 -9.48
CA ARG A 234 3.61 -17.04 -10.16
C ARG A 234 2.56 -17.51 -9.16
N ILE A 235 1.30 -17.09 -9.36
CA ILE A 235 0.16 -17.46 -8.50
C ILE A 235 0.00 -18.97 -8.43
N THR A 236 -0.09 -19.64 -9.58
CA THR A 236 -0.29 -21.09 -9.67
C THR A 236 0.84 -21.89 -9.03
N LYS A 237 2.09 -21.43 -9.18
CA LYS A 237 3.25 -22.14 -8.67
C LYS A 237 3.49 -21.92 -7.17
N ASP A 238 3.33 -20.68 -6.73
CA ASP A 238 3.80 -20.24 -5.41
C ASP A 238 2.67 -20.21 -4.38
N SER A 239 1.39 -20.23 -4.84
CA SER A 239 0.21 -20.24 -3.98
C SER A 239 -0.77 -21.33 -4.45
N PHE A 240 -1.80 -20.97 -5.23
CA PHE A 240 -2.80 -21.90 -5.79
C PHE A 240 -3.46 -21.27 -7.02
N SER A 241 -3.94 -22.12 -7.95
CA SER A 241 -4.57 -21.65 -9.18
C SER A 241 -5.87 -20.88 -8.91
N MET A 242 -6.03 -19.74 -9.59
CA MET A 242 -7.29 -18.98 -9.60
C MET A 242 -8.28 -19.46 -10.66
N GLN A 243 -7.87 -20.36 -11.57
CA GLN A 243 -8.76 -20.89 -12.61
C GLN A 243 -10.05 -21.48 -12.04
N PRO A 244 -10.04 -22.34 -10.98
CA PRO A 244 -11.28 -22.88 -10.42
C PRO A 244 -12.22 -21.77 -9.88
N THR A 245 -11.67 -20.68 -9.34
CA THR A 245 -12.46 -19.53 -8.88
C THR A 245 -13.19 -18.88 -10.05
N PHE A 246 -12.48 -18.62 -11.15
CA PHE A 246 -13.08 -17.96 -12.33
C PHE A 246 -14.07 -18.85 -13.07
N GLU A 247 -13.84 -20.18 -13.12
CA GLU A 247 -14.78 -21.15 -13.67
C GLU A 247 -16.08 -21.21 -12.84
N ALA A 248 -15.96 -21.23 -11.51
CA ALA A 248 -17.10 -21.27 -10.59
C ALA A 248 -17.97 -20.00 -10.61
N MET A 249 -17.50 -18.91 -11.19
CA MET A 249 -18.29 -17.66 -11.26
C MET A 249 -19.56 -17.81 -12.12
N ASP A 250 -19.58 -18.69 -13.12
CA ASP A 250 -20.80 -18.98 -13.88
C ASP A 250 -21.88 -19.60 -12.99
N ASP A 251 -21.50 -20.52 -12.11
CA ASP A 251 -22.39 -21.12 -11.11
C ASP A 251 -22.90 -20.12 -10.07
N LEU A 252 -22.13 -19.05 -9.79
CA LEU A 252 -22.56 -17.95 -8.94
C LEU A 252 -23.57 -17.02 -9.64
N GLY A 253 -23.76 -17.15 -10.96
CA GLY A 253 -24.74 -16.38 -11.74
C GLY A 253 -24.17 -15.32 -12.67
N TRP A 254 -22.84 -15.24 -12.84
CA TRP A 254 -22.23 -14.41 -13.86
C TRP A 254 -22.41 -15.01 -15.26
N ASP A 255 -22.40 -14.17 -16.30
CA ASP A 255 -22.14 -14.57 -17.68
C ASP A 255 -20.62 -14.48 -17.92
N VAL A 256 -19.93 -15.62 -17.69
CA VAL A 256 -18.47 -15.67 -17.82
C VAL A 256 -18.06 -15.88 -19.26
N ARG A 257 -17.22 -14.98 -19.77
CA ARG A 257 -16.71 -15.03 -21.15
C ARG A 257 -15.19 -14.97 -21.14
N LYS A 258 -14.57 -16.04 -21.59
CA LYS A 258 -13.13 -16.13 -21.68
C LYS A 258 -12.60 -15.43 -22.92
N VAL A 259 -11.61 -14.56 -22.77
CA VAL A 259 -10.90 -13.88 -23.85
C VAL A 259 -9.45 -14.36 -23.81
N GLU A 260 -9.10 -15.26 -24.73
CA GLU A 260 -7.79 -15.96 -24.74
C GLU A 260 -6.63 -15.06 -25.14
N HIS A 261 -6.88 -14.00 -25.93
CA HIS A 261 -5.87 -13.10 -26.47
C HIS A 261 -6.07 -11.68 -25.97
N GLY A 262 -5.74 -11.43 -24.71
CA GLY A 262 -5.96 -10.13 -24.03
C GLY A 262 -5.10 -8.98 -24.58
N HIS A 263 -4.10 -9.29 -25.42
CA HIS A 263 -3.28 -8.29 -26.11
C HIS A 263 -3.72 -8.07 -27.59
N ASP A 264 -4.81 -8.71 -28.01
CA ASP A 264 -5.53 -8.36 -29.25
C ASP A 264 -6.57 -7.27 -28.95
N LEU A 265 -6.21 -6.01 -29.16
CA LEU A 265 -7.08 -4.87 -28.87
C LEU A 265 -8.43 -4.94 -29.61
N GLN A 266 -8.44 -5.43 -30.86
CA GLN A 266 -9.67 -5.59 -31.65
C GLN A 266 -10.62 -6.59 -30.98
N GLY A 267 -10.10 -7.75 -30.58
CA GLY A 267 -10.87 -8.79 -29.90
C GLY A 267 -11.37 -8.34 -28.54
N VAL A 268 -10.52 -7.69 -27.73
CA VAL A 268 -10.88 -7.14 -26.41
C VAL A 268 -11.98 -6.09 -26.53
N TYR A 269 -11.87 -5.17 -27.51
CA TYR A 269 -12.87 -4.13 -27.72
C TYR A 269 -14.25 -4.71 -28.08
N LEU A 270 -14.30 -5.67 -29.02
CA LEU A 270 -15.56 -6.33 -29.41
C LEU A 270 -16.17 -7.13 -28.27
N ALA A 271 -15.36 -7.83 -27.49
CA ALA A 271 -15.82 -8.57 -26.31
C ALA A 271 -16.45 -7.62 -25.28
N LEU A 272 -15.82 -6.47 -25.02
CA LEU A 272 -16.32 -5.45 -24.10
C LEU A 272 -17.60 -4.79 -24.61
N GLU A 273 -17.63 -4.36 -25.88
CA GLU A 273 -18.81 -3.74 -26.50
C GLU A 273 -20.02 -4.66 -26.38
N LYS A 274 -19.83 -5.95 -26.69
CA LYS A 274 -20.87 -6.97 -26.55
C LYS A 274 -21.27 -7.18 -25.08
N ALA A 275 -20.33 -7.26 -24.17
CA ALA A 275 -20.60 -7.43 -22.75
C ALA A 275 -21.46 -6.30 -22.18
N VAL A 276 -21.14 -5.05 -22.54
CA VAL A 276 -21.92 -3.87 -22.12
C VAL A 276 -23.33 -3.89 -22.73
N ALA A 277 -23.47 -4.25 -24.01
CA ALA A 277 -24.77 -4.36 -24.66
C ALA A 277 -25.66 -5.44 -24.02
N ASP A 278 -25.08 -6.62 -23.75
CA ASP A 278 -25.80 -7.74 -23.13
C ASP A 278 -26.18 -7.44 -21.67
N ALA A 279 -25.29 -6.83 -20.88
CA ALA A 279 -25.58 -6.40 -19.51
C ALA A 279 -26.72 -5.36 -19.46
N LYS A 280 -26.80 -4.43 -20.44
CA LYS A 280 -27.93 -3.50 -20.58
C LYS A 280 -29.23 -4.22 -20.93
N THR A 281 -29.15 -5.22 -21.79
CA THR A 281 -30.31 -6.01 -22.25
C THR A 281 -30.85 -6.89 -21.14
N ASN A 282 -29.96 -7.52 -20.35
CA ASN A 282 -30.31 -8.36 -19.21
C ASN A 282 -29.52 -7.99 -17.96
N PRO A 283 -29.92 -6.92 -17.24
CA PRO A 283 -29.25 -6.49 -16.02
C PRO A 283 -29.26 -7.54 -14.88
N ALA A 284 -30.12 -8.54 -14.96
CA ALA A 284 -30.20 -9.61 -13.97
C ALA A 284 -29.02 -10.62 -14.04
N LYS A 285 -28.27 -10.62 -15.16
CA LYS A 285 -27.10 -11.49 -15.34
C LYS A 285 -25.88 -10.61 -15.67
N PRO A 286 -25.07 -10.19 -14.67
CA PRO A 286 -23.87 -9.39 -14.89
C PRO A 286 -22.84 -10.18 -15.69
N VAL A 287 -22.00 -9.48 -16.47
CA VAL A 287 -21.02 -10.12 -17.36
C VAL A 287 -19.62 -10.07 -16.72
N CYS A 288 -18.91 -11.18 -16.75
CA CYS A 288 -17.50 -11.28 -16.41
C CYS A 288 -16.67 -11.59 -17.66
N LEU A 289 -15.82 -10.66 -18.07
CA LEU A 289 -14.80 -10.93 -19.07
C LEU A 289 -13.54 -11.45 -18.38
N TRP A 290 -13.25 -12.73 -18.55
CA TRP A 290 -12.04 -13.37 -18.06
C TRP A 290 -10.98 -13.32 -19.15
N VAL A 291 -10.08 -12.31 -19.06
CA VAL A 291 -9.13 -11.95 -20.11
C VAL A 291 -7.75 -12.50 -19.77
N LYS A 292 -7.20 -13.36 -20.63
CA LYS A 292 -5.82 -13.85 -20.47
C LYS A 292 -4.84 -12.78 -20.95
N THR A 293 -3.96 -12.35 -20.05
CA THR A 293 -2.94 -11.34 -20.31
C THR A 293 -1.55 -11.83 -19.92
N ILE A 294 -0.53 -11.07 -20.25
CA ILE A 294 0.85 -11.31 -19.87
C ILE A 294 1.33 -10.13 -19.04
N LYS A 295 1.74 -10.38 -17.80
CA LYS A 295 2.29 -9.31 -16.95
C LYS A 295 3.64 -8.84 -17.49
N GLY A 296 3.80 -7.52 -17.64
CA GLY A 296 5.00 -6.93 -18.23
C GLY A 296 5.10 -7.05 -19.74
N TYR A 297 3.95 -7.23 -20.42
CA TYR A 297 3.85 -7.38 -21.87
C TYR A 297 4.48 -6.21 -22.64
N GLY A 298 5.15 -6.53 -23.75
CA GLY A 298 5.81 -5.60 -24.66
C GLY A 298 7.30 -5.43 -24.42
N ILE A 299 7.82 -5.90 -23.27
CA ILE A 299 9.26 -5.97 -22.97
C ILE A 299 9.63 -7.39 -22.62
N LYS A 300 10.39 -8.04 -23.49
CA LYS A 300 10.74 -9.46 -23.37
C LYS A 300 11.34 -9.83 -22.01
N SER A 301 12.23 -9.02 -21.47
CA SER A 301 12.88 -9.29 -20.18
C SER A 301 11.91 -9.26 -19.00
N THR A 302 10.77 -8.57 -19.09
CA THR A 302 9.73 -8.55 -18.07
C THR A 302 8.70 -9.65 -18.29
N GLU A 303 8.36 -9.99 -19.52
CA GLU A 303 7.46 -11.11 -19.84
C GLU A 303 8.01 -12.46 -19.36
N GLU A 304 9.33 -12.66 -19.51
CA GLU A 304 10.03 -13.89 -19.11
C GLU A 304 10.31 -13.94 -17.59
N ASN A 305 10.23 -12.82 -16.89
CA ASN A 305 10.48 -12.76 -15.45
C ASN A 305 9.31 -13.39 -14.66
N SER A 306 9.62 -14.14 -13.59
CA SER A 306 8.59 -14.80 -12.75
C SER A 306 7.59 -13.83 -12.12
N ALA A 307 8.02 -12.62 -11.77
CA ALA A 307 7.18 -11.56 -11.23
C ALA A 307 6.60 -10.64 -12.33
N GLY A 308 6.89 -10.90 -13.62
CA GLY A 308 6.38 -10.10 -14.74
C GLY A 308 6.79 -8.61 -14.68
N GLY A 309 7.94 -8.30 -14.05
CA GLY A 309 8.31 -6.90 -13.80
C GLY A 309 7.26 -6.16 -12.94
N HIS A 310 6.71 -6.78 -11.90
CA HIS A 310 5.70 -6.16 -11.03
C HIS A 310 6.16 -4.78 -10.55
N GLY A 311 7.33 -4.69 -9.91
CA GLY A 311 8.05 -3.42 -9.72
C GLY A 311 8.75 -2.98 -11.01
N PHE A 312 8.88 -1.69 -11.21
CA PHE A 312 9.61 -1.14 -12.36
C PHE A 312 11.09 -1.51 -12.28
N PRO A 313 11.65 -2.25 -13.26
CA PRO A 313 12.95 -2.87 -13.10
C PRO A 313 14.15 -1.98 -13.49
N LEU A 314 13.92 -0.81 -14.10
CA LEU A 314 14.99 0.11 -14.44
C LEU A 314 15.30 1.04 -13.27
N ALA A 315 16.58 1.11 -12.88
CA ALA A 315 17.04 2.00 -11.81
C ALA A 315 17.30 3.44 -12.27
N ASN A 316 17.38 3.66 -13.57
CA ASN A 316 17.78 4.95 -14.16
C ASN A 316 17.38 5.04 -15.64
N GLY A 317 17.78 6.13 -16.32
CA GLY A 317 17.45 6.39 -17.72
C GLY A 317 18.30 5.65 -18.78
N GLU A 318 19.29 4.85 -18.39
CA GLU A 318 20.26 4.24 -19.33
C GLU A 318 19.61 3.42 -20.43
N LYS A 319 18.72 2.51 -20.05
CA LYS A 319 18.09 1.53 -20.96
C LYS A 319 16.77 1.99 -21.57
N ILE A 320 16.24 3.13 -21.13
CA ILE A 320 14.89 3.56 -21.52
C ILE A 320 14.69 3.81 -23.02
N PRO A 321 15.69 4.34 -23.79
CA PRO A 321 15.53 4.46 -25.23
C PRO A 321 15.32 3.11 -25.95
N GLY A 322 15.99 2.04 -25.46
CA GLY A 322 15.81 0.67 -25.96
C GLY A 322 14.40 0.15 -25.69
N TRP A 323 13.85 0.41 -24.49
CA TRP A 323 12.48 0.03 -24.14
C TRP A 323 11.45 0.71 -25.01
N VAL A 324 11.59 2.02 -25.28
CA VAL A 324 10.68 2.75 -26.17
C VAL A 324 10.65 2.11 -27.56
N THR A 325 11.82 1.69 -28.08
CA THR A 325 11.90 1.02 -29.40
C THR A 325 11.28 -0.39 -29.36
N GLU A 326 11.59 -1.18 -28.32
CA GLU A 326 11.09 -2.55 -28.15
C GLU A 326 9.55 -2.60 -28.07
N LEU A 327 8.93 -1.66 -27.36
CA LEU A 327 7.47 -1.55 -27.23
C LEU A 327 6.74 -1.36 -28.55
N TYR A 328 7.40 -0.82 -29.57
CA TYR A 328 6.82 -0.66 -30.90
C TYR A 328 7.10 -1.83 -31.85
N GLN A 329 7.81 -2.87 -31.39
CA GLN A 329 7.97 -4.17 -32.08
C GLN A 329 8.41 -4.07 -33.54
N GLY A 330 9.30 -3.13 -33.87
CA GLY A 330 9.79 -2.89 -35.23
C GLY A 330 9.06 -1.78 -36.00
N ASP A 331 7.91 -1.32 -35.51
CA ASP A 331 7.29 -0.09 -36.02
C ASP A 331 8.07 1.13 -35.52
N THR A 332 7.92 2.26 -36.23
CA THR A 332 8.55 3.52 -35.79
C THR A 332 7.86 4.09 -34.57
N ALA A 333 8.57 4.16 -33.45
CA ALA A 333 8.05 4.84 -32.26
C ALA A 333 7.89 6.37 -32.50
N PRO A 334 6.90 7.02 -31.89
CA PRO A 334 6.70 8.47 -32.01
C PRO A 334 7.94 9.26 -31.61
N ALA A 335 8.33 10.23 -32.46
CA ALA A 335 9.57 11.00 -32.27
C ALA A 335 9.67 11.69 -30.90
N GLU A 336 8.54 12.16 -30.35
CA GLU A 336 8.49 12.78 -29.03
C GLU A 336 8.82 11.80 -27.90
N LEU A 337 8.33 10.56 -27.95
CA LEU A 337 8.64 9.53 -26.95
C LEU A 337 10.10 9.09 -27.05
N VAL A 338 10.61 8.98 -28.28
CA VAL A 338 12.04 8.70 -28.51
C VAL A 338 12.92 9.82 -27.96
N ALA A 339 12.55 11.10 -28.24
CA ALA A 339 13.27 12.26 -27.73
C ALA A 339 13.23 12.34 -26.19
N TRP A 340 12.09 12.02 -25.55
CA TRP A 340 11.98 11.97 -24.10
C TRP A 340 12.90 10.88 -23.52
N GLY A 341 12.89 9.67 -24.08
CA GLY A 341 13.80 8.60 -23.66
C GLY A 341 15.26 8.97 -23.82
N ALA A 342 15.63 9.63 -24.93
CA ALA A 342 17.00 10.11 -25.16
C ALA A 342 17.41 11.20 -24.14
N ALA A 343 16.50 12.09 -23.78
CA ALA A 343 16.76 13.12 -22.75
C ALA A 343 17.00 12.49 -21.36
N LEU A 344 16.23 11.47 -20.97
CA LEU A 344 16.44 10.74 -19.72
C LEU A 344 17.80 10.03 -19.68
N ARG A 345 18.22 9.45 -20.80
CA ARG A 345 19.54 8.85 -20.91
C ARG A 345 20.65 9.87 -20.80
N ALA A 346 20.54 11.02 -21.48
CA ALA A 346 21.52 12.09 -21.41
C ALA A 346 21.66 12.67 -19.99
N ASP A 347 20.55 12.84 -19.26
CA ASP A 347 20.56 13.26 -17.86
C ASP A 347 21.29 12.23 -16.97
N TRP A 348 21.03 10.96 -17.16
CA TRP A 348 21.77 9.89 -16.47
C TRP A 348 23.27 9.92 -16.77
N GLU A 349 23.67 10.01 -18.03
CA GLU A 349 25.08 10.07 -18.45
C GLU A 349 25.80 11.26 -17.80
N LYS A 350 25.15 12.42 -17.74
CA LYS A 350 25.67 13.61 -17.07
C LYS A 350 25.85 13.37 -15.55
N LYS A 351 24.83 12.82 -14.87
CA LYS A 351 24.89 12.54 -13.42
C LYS A 351 26.02 11.54 -13.09
N GLU A 352 26.23 10.51 -13.93
CA GLU A 352 27.33 9.57 -13.73
C GLU A 352 28.71 10.19 -13.97
N ALA A 353 28.85 11.09 -14.94
CA ALA A 353 30.09 11.84 -15.15
C ALA A 353 30.40 12.75 -13.95
N ASP A 354 29.40 13.49 -13.45
CA ASP A 354 29.54 14.34 -12.27
C ASP A 354 29.91 13.55 -11.00
N LYS A 355 29.31 12.36 -10.83
CA LYS A 355 29.62 11.45 -9.72
C LYS A 355 31.06 10.94 -9.77
N LYS A 356 31.52 10.54 -10.95
CA LYS A 356 32.92 10.13 -11.18
C LYS A 356 33.89 11.28 -10.91
N ALA A 357 33.58 12.50 -11.36
CA ALA A 357 34.40 13.68 -11.11
C ALA A 357 34.49 14.01 -9.61
N LYS A 358 33.35 13.96 -8.88
CA LYS A 358 33.33 14.17 -7.42
C LYS A 358 34.11 13.09 -6.67
N ALA A 359 33.99 11.82 -7.07
CA ALA A 359 34.75 10.71 -6.48
C ALA A 359 36.26 10.88 -6.70
N ALA A 360 36.68 11.29 -7.89
CA ALA A 360 38.08 11.57 -8.19
C ALA A 360 38.63 12.76 -7.37
N ALA A 361 37.84 13.84 -7.21
CA ALA A 361 38.21 14.99 -6.37
C ALA A 361 38.31 14.60 -4.88
N ALA A 362 37.39 13.77 -4.39
CA ALA A 362 37.43 13.26 -3.00
C ALA A 362 38.63 12.33 -2.76
N ALA A 363 38.99 11.51 -3.74
CA ALA A 363 40.16 10.63 -3.66
C ALA A 363 41.49 11.43 -3.67
N ALA A 364 41.52 12.57 -4.35
CA ALA A 364 42.66 13.48 -4.35
C ALA A 364 42.84 14.26 -3.02
N ASN A 365 41.77 14.44 -2.24
CA ASN A 365 41.79 15.10 -0.93
C ASN A 365 40.96 14.26 0.09
N PRO A 366 41.52 13.16 0.61
CA PRO A 366 40.79 12.32 1.56
C PRO A 366 40.58 13.09 2.88
N ALA A 367 39.34 13.48 3.16
CA ALA A 367 38.97 13.91 4.50
C ALA A 367 39.15 12.73 5.48
N PRO A 368 39.54 13.01 6.77
CA PRO A 368 39.59 11.94 7.76
C PRO A 368 38.24 11.25 7.84
N ALA A 369 38.20 9.97 7.50
CA ALA A 369 36.98 9.18 7.56
C ALA A 369 36.52 9.07 9.01
N ALA A 370 35.40 9.70 9.35
CA ALA A 370 34.68 9.37 10.57
C ALA A 370 34.32 7.85 10.51
N PRO A 371 34.38 7.13 11.64
CA PRO A 371 34.01 5.73 11.64
C PRO A 371 32.61 5.55 11.04
N ALA A 372 32.50 4.73 9.99
CA ALA A 372 31.24 4.50 9.32
C ALA A 372 30.27 3.79 10.31
N VAL A 373 29.20 4.46 10.68
CA VAL A 373 28.14 3.85 11.49
C VAL A 373 27.47 2.77 10.64
N LYS A 374 27.55 1.51 11.10
CA LYS A 374 26.87 0.39 10.43
C LYS A 374 25.35 0.66 10.45
N LYS A 375 24.72 0.61 9.27
CA LYS A 375 23.27 0.77 9.10
C LYS A 375 22.67 -0.47 8.48
N ASP A 376 21.45 -0.80 8.88
CA ASP A 376 20.66 -1.88 8.29
C ASP A 376 19.16 -1.56 8.45
N LYS A 377 18.33 -2.35 7.78
CA LYS A 377 16.88 -2.31 7.95
C LYS A 377 16.49 -2.93 9.29
N VAL A 378 15.54 -2.33 9.99
CA VAL A 378 15.00 -2.89 11.25
C VAL A 378 14.36 -4.27 11.01
N GLN A 379 13.73 -4.47 9.87
CA GLN A 379 13.18 -5.75 9.40
C GLN A 379 14.21 -6.89 9.40
N ALA A 380 15.47 -6.61 9.08
CA ALA A 380 16.55 -7.61 9.08
C ALA A 380 16.80 -8.17 10.49
N GLY A 381 16.68 -7.33 11.52
CA GLY A 381 16.76 -7.75 12.92
C GLY A 381 15.62 -8.71 13.29
N LEU A 382 14.38 -8.41 12.89
CA LEU A 382 13.25 -9.32 13.15
C LEU A 382 13.48 -10.70 12.54
N ALA A 383 13.90 -10.76 11.28
CA ALA A 383 14.22 -12.04 10.63
C ALA A 383 15.38 -12.78 11.32
N ALA A 384 16.43 -12.05 11.76
CA ALA A 384 17.56 -12.63 12.50
C ALA A 384 17.12 -13.23 13.84
N GLY A 385 16.27 -12.53 14.61
CA GLY A 385 15.70 -13.03 15.87
C GLY A 385 14.87 -14.30 15.68
N ALA A 386 14.04 -14.35 14.62
CA ALA A 386 13.28 -15.55 14.27
C ALA A 386 14.17 -16.74 13.88
N ILE A 387 15.24 -16.51 13.11
CA ILE A 387 16.23 -17.54 12.74
C ILE A 387 16.96 -18.05 13.99
N ARG A 388 17.35 -17.16 14.89
CA ARG A 388 18.01 -17.51 16.15
C ARG A 388 17.09 -18.40 16.99
N ALA A 389 15.82 -18.04 17.14
CA ALA A 389 14.85 -18.84 17.89
C ALA A 389 14.64 -20.23 17.27
N ALA A 390 14.52 -20.31 15.95
CA ALA A 390 14.39 -21.61 15.26
C ALA A 390 15.64 -22.50 15.46
N LYS A 391 16.84 -21.93 15.45
CA LYS A 391 18.09 -22.65 15.76
C LYS A 391 18.14 -23.16 17.20
N GLU A 392 17.52 -22.47 18.14
CA GLU A 392 17.40 -22.91 19.54
C GLU A 392 16.26 -23.93 19.76
N GLY A 393 15.57 -24.35 18.66
CA GLY A 393 14.56 -25.41 18.70
C GLY A 393 13.14 -24.93 18.98
N TYR A 394 12.86 -23.63 18.94
CA TYR A 394 11.50 -23.12 19.01
C TYR A 394 10.74 -23.44 17.72
N PRO A 395 9.44 -23.83 17.77
CA PRO A 395 8.67 -24.26 16.61
C PRO A 395 8.11 -23.08 15.80
N VAL A 396 9.03 -22.24 15.28
CA VAL A 396 8.69 -21.04 14.53
C VAL A 396 8.26 -21.38 13.11
N PHE A 397 7.13 -20.81 12.67
CA PHE A 397 6.59 -21.02 11.32
C PHE A 397 6.08 -19.70 10.73
N SER A 398 6.43 -19.38 9.48
CA SER A 398 5.99 -18.18 8.78
C SER A 398 4.74 -18.45 7.93
N VAL A 399 3.77 -17.54 8.00
CA VAL A 399 2.61 -17.51 7.10
C VAL A 399 2.62 -16.17 6.38
N SER A 400 2.78 -16.17 5.07
CA SER A 400 2.95 -14.96 4.25
C SER A 400 1.82 -14.75 3.26
N SER A 401 1.60 -13.48 2.89
CA SER A 401 0.62 -13.04 1.90
C SER A 401 1.31 -12.17 0.83
N ASP A 402 2.14 -12.81 -0.01
CA ASP A 402 2.81 -12.26 -1.22
C ASP A 402 3.90 -11.18 -1.01
N VAL A 403 4.10 -10.64 0.18
CA VAL A 403 5.01 -9.49 0.38
C VAL A 403 6.29 -9.83 1.17
N GLN A 404 6.60 -11.10 1.38
CA GLN A 404 7.70 -11.61 2.20
C GLN A 404 9.08 -11.05 1.82
N GLY A 405 9.30 -10.70 0.55
CA GLY A 405 10.52 -10.04 0.08
C GLY A 405 10.65 -8.61 0.59
N SER A 406 9.55 -7.87 0.58
CA SER A 406 9.48 -6.47 1.00
C SER A 406 9.49 -6.34 2.53
N THR A 407 8.83 -7.24 3.26
CA THR A 407 8.81 -7.27 4.72
C THR A 407 10.11 -7.77 5.33
N GLY A 408 10.92 -8.50 4.56
CA GLY A 408 12.22 -9.05 4.98
C GLY A 408 12.14 -10.46 5.58
N ILE A 409 10.94 -11.03 5.84
CA ILE A 409 10.80 -12.39 6.42
C ILE A 409 11.31 -13.49 5.48
N SER A 410 11.43 -13.23 4.19
CA SER A 410 11.98 -14.18 3.21
C SER A 410 13.37 -14.71 3.58
N THR A 411 14.14 -13.97 4.37
CA THR A 411 15.42 -14.42 4.91
C THR A 411 15.24 -15.60 5.87
N PHE A 412 14.24 -15.54 6.77
CA PHE A 412 13.87 -16.65 7.64
C PHE A 412 13.35 -17.85 6.84
N GLN A 413 12.46 -17.62 5.87
CA GLN A 413 11.87 -18.67 5.03
C GLN A 413 12.94 -19.45 4.26
N LYS A 414 13.91 -18.75 3.64
CA LYS A 414 15.03 -19.37 2.93
C LYS A 414 15.98 -20.14 3.86
N ALA A 415 16.18 -19.64 5.08
CA ALA A 415 17.09 -20.27 6.04
C ALA A 415 16.51 -21.53 6.66
N THR A 416 15.18 -21.64 6.80
CA THR A 416 14.51 -22.69 7.57
C THR A 416 13.64 -23.62 6.73
N GLY A 417 13.04 -23.13 5.66
CA GLY A 417 11.97 -23.82 4.93
C GLY A 417 10.63 -23.87 5.66
N ASN A 418 10.51 -23.27 6.84
CA ASN A 418 9.31 -23.34 7.69
C ASN A 418 8.33 -22.21 7.32
N PHE A 419 7.64 -22.35 6.21
CA PHE A 419 6.67 -21.34 5.80
C PHE A 419 5.59 -21.89 4.89
N ILE A 420 4.50 -21.14 4.80
CA ILE A 420 3.46 -21.29 3.77
C ILE A 420 3.08 -19.92 3.22
N GLU A 421 2.77 -19.88 1.93
CA GLU A 421 2.26 -18.71 1.23
C GLU A 421 0.78 -18.94 0.91
N VAL A 422 -0.09 -18.05 1.42
CA VAL A 422 -1.54 -18.21 1.34
C VAL A 422 -2.21 -17.41 0.22
N GLY A 423 -1.41 -16.76 -0.62
CA GLY A 423 -1.89 -15.84 -1.65
C GLY A 423 -2.12 -14.43 -1.10
N ILE A 424 -2.59 -13.52 -1.94
CA ILE A 424 -2.93 -12.16 -1.51
C ILE A 424 -4.23 -12.22 -0.70
N ALA A 425 -4.11 -12.42 0.62
CA ALA A 425 -5.24 -12.71 1.51
C ALA A 425 -4.85 -12.47 2.97
N GLU A 426 -4.64 -11.22 3.38
CA GLU A 426 -4.11 -10.88 4.70
C GLU A 426 -5.01 -11.32 5.85
N SER A 427 -6.33 -11.23 5.70
CA SER A 427 -7.28 -11.74 6.70
C SER A 427 -7.15 -13.25 6.89
N ASN A 428 -7.07 -14.00 5.80
CA ASN A 428 -6.87 -15.45 5.84
C ASN A 428 -5.51 -15.83 6.44
N MET A 429 -4.46 -15.10 6.10
CA MET A 429 -3.11 -15.28 6.64
C MET A 429 -3.10 -15.29 8.17
N VAL A 430 -3.71 -14.27 8.79
CA VAL A 430 -3.78 -14.18 10.26
C VAL A 430 -4.64 -15.31 10.85
N SER A 431 -5.76 -15.65 10.21
CA SER A 431 -6.63 -16.77 10.67
C SER A 431 -5.92 -18.12 10.60
N VAL A 432 -5.16 -18.39 9.52
CA VAL A 432 -4.33 -19.60 9.37
C VAL A 432 -3.26 -19.64 10.48
N ALA A 433 -2.60 -18.52 10.75
CA ALA A 433 -1.62 -18.41 11.82
C ALA A 433 -2.24 -18.71 13.19
N ALA A 434 -3.44 -18.20 13.48
CA ALA A 434 -4.15 -18.51 14.72
C ALA A 434 -4.44 -20.03 14.85
N GLY A 435 -4.83 -20.68 13.76
CA GLY A 435 -4.98 -22.14 13.70
C GLY A 435 -3.67 -22.87 14.02
N LEU A 436 -2.57 -22.47 13.40
CA LEU A 436 -1.23 -23.03 13.66
C LEU A 436 -0.80 -22.82 15.12
N ALA A 437 -1.08 -21.65 15.69
CA ALA A 437 -0.81 -21.39 17.11
C ALA A 437 -1.53 -22.41 18.01
N LYS A 438 -2.76 -22.77 17.73
CA LYS A 438 -3.51 -23.78 18.50
C LYS A 438 -2.98 -25.20 18.32
N THR A 439 -2.21 -25.49 17.30
CA THR A 439 -1.56 -26.80 17.08
C THR A 439 -0.13 -26.85 17.66
N GLY A 440 0.32 -25.79 18.37
CA GLY A 440 1.58 -25.79 19.12
C GLY A 440 2.74 -25.09 18.42
N TYR A 441 2.52 -24.47 17.25
CA TYR A 441 3.53 -23.65 16.59
C TYR A 441 3.55 -22.21 17.12
N VAL A 442 4.65 -21.49 16.86
CA VAL A 442 4.76 -20.05 17.07
C VAL A 442 4.74 -19.40 15.69
N PRO A 443 3.56 -18.97 15.21
CA PRO A 443 3.42 -18.44 13.87
C PRO A 443 3.86 -16.98 13.78
N ILE A 444 4.53 -16.63 12.68
CA ILE A 444 4.85 -15.26 12.29
C ILE A 444 4.09 -14.94 11.00
N VAL A 445 3.28 -13.89 11.03
CA VAL A 445 2.61 -13.33 9.85
C VAL A 445 3.33 -12.07 9.40
N ASP A 446 3.30 -11.78 8.10
CA ASP A 446 3.96 -10.60 7.55
C ASP A 446 3.15 -9.93 6.45
N THR A 447 3.03 -8.60 6.56
CA THR A 447 2.45 -7.74 5.51
C THR A 447 2.85 -6.28 5.74
N PHE A 448 2.38 -5.37 4.88
CA PHE A 448 2.53 -3.93 5.12
C PHE A 448 1.60 -3.48 6.26
N GLY A 449 2.07 -2.49 7.04
CA GLY A 449 1.36 -2.02 8.23
C GLY A 449 -0.10 -1.63 7.95
N GLN A 450 -0.36 -0.95 6.84
CA GLN A 450 -1.71 -0.56 6.44
C GLN A 450 -2.65 -1.78 6.29
N PHE A 451 -2.21 -2.83 5.61
CA PHE A 451 -3.06 -4.01 5.37
C PHE A 451 -3.16 -4.89 6.61
N GLY A 452 -2.08 -4.99 7.38
CA GLY A 452 -2.09 -5.71 8.65
C GLY A 452 -3.10 -5.17 9.66
N VAL A 453 -3.26 -3.85 9.74
CA VAL A 453 -4.21 -3.24 10.70
C VAL A 453 -5.61 -3.02 10.14
N THR A 454 -5.80 -2.98 8.82
CA THR A 454 -7.14 -2.82 8.24
C THR A 454 -7.79 -4.16 7.93
N LYS A 455 -7.13 -5.03 7.16
CA LYS A 455 -7.65 -6.35 6.81
C LYS A 455 -7.40 -7.40 7.89
N GLY A 456 -6.31 -7.26 8.64
CA GLY A 456 -5.93 -8.19 9.72
C GLY A 456 -6.58 -7.92 11.08
N ASN A 457 -7.25 -6.78 11.30
CA ASN A 457 -7.76 -6.39 12.63
C ASN A 457 -8.75 -7.40 13.21
N LEU A 458 -9.80 -7.76 12.48
CA LEU A 458 -10.78 -8.75 12.94
C LEU A 458 -10.12 -10.12 13.20
N PRO A 459 -9.32 -10.69 12.30
CA PRO A 459 -8.61 -11.94 12.59
C PRO A 459 -7.65 -11.86 13.78
N LEU A 460 -6.93 -10.75 13.99
CA LEU A 460 -6.10 -10.54 15.18
C LEU A 460 -6.94 -10.51 16.46
N THR A 461 -8.08 -9.83 16.43
CA THR A 461 -9.03 -9.82 17.56
C THR A 461 -9.55 -11.23 17.85
N MET A 462 -9.90 -12.00 16.80
CA MET A 462 -10.36 -13.38 16.97
C MET A 462 -9.25 -14.34 17.42
N ALA A 463 -8.01 -14.12 16.99
CA ALA A 463 -6.85 -14.86 17.48
C ALA A 463 -6.64 -14.61 18.98
N ALA A 464 -6.70 -13.35 19.43
CA ALA A 464 -6.60 -12.97 20.82
C ALA A 464 -7.74 -13.56 21.67
N LEU A 465 -8.99 -13.45 21.21
CA LEU A 465 -10.16 -14.03 21.86
C LEU A 465 -10.05 -15.55 21.96
N SER A 466 -9.49 -16.19 20.95
CA SER A 466 -9.25 -17.63 20.91
C SER A 466 -8.00 -18.06 21.70
N GLN A 467 -7.28 -17.12 22.31
CA GLN A 467 -6.02 -17.40 23.03
C GLN A 467 -5.02 -18.15 22.11
N ALA A 468 -4.89 -17.67 20.90
CA ALA A 468 -4.04 -18.19 19.85
C ALA A 468 -2.98 -17.13 19.48
N PRO A 469 -1.87 -17.00 20.23
CA PRO A 469 -0.92 -15.92 20.04
C PRO A 469 -0.25 -15.98 18.66
N VAL A 470 -0.21 -14.84 17.99
CA VAL A 470 0.39 -14.65 16.69
C VAL A 470 1.46 -13.56 16.80
N ILE A 471 2.61 -13.76 16.21
CA ILE A 471 3.58 -12.68 16.01
C ILE A 471 3.33 -12.06 14.66
N ALA A 472 3.15 -10.74 14.59
CA ALA A 472 2.99 -10.01 13.34
C ALA A 472 4.22 -9.13 13.06
N MET A 473 4.72 -9.22 11.84
CA MET A 473 5.81 -8.39 11.31
C MET A 473 5.22 -7.43 10.27
N PHE A 474 4.75 -6.27 10.74
CA PHE A 474 4.10 -5.25 9.92
C PHE A 474 5.11 -4.16 9.54
N SER A 475 5.43 -4.07 8.26
CA SER A 475 6.43 -3.15 7.73
C SER A 475 5.81 -1.97 6.99
N HIS A 476 6.65 -1.03 6.51
CA HIS A 476 6.21 0.14 5.74
C HIS A 476 5.22 1.02 6.51
N VAL A 477 5.44 1.20 7.83
CA VAL A 477 4.54 2.00 8.68
C VAL A 477 4.66 3.50 8.39
N GLY A 478 3.61 4.24 8.73
CA GLY A 478 3.56 5.68 8.61
C GLY A 478 3.81 6.14 7.18
N PHE A 479 4.65 7.12 7.01
CA PHE A 479 5.06 7.65 5.70
C PHE A 479 6.21 6.87 5.03
N GLN A 480 6.66 5.76 5.61
CA GLN A 480 7.73 4.94 5.00
C GLN A 480 7.33 4.30 3.67
N ASP A 481 6.05 4.25 3.37
CA ASP A 481 5.55 3.91 2.03
C ASP A 481 5.16 5.17 1.23
N ALA A 482 6.08 6.11 1.16
CA ALA A 482 5.86 7.43 0.61
C ALA A 482 5.38 7.41 -0.86
N ALA A 483 6.00 6.57 -1.69
CA ALA A 483 5.74 6.56 -3.13
C ALA A 483 4.35 6.01 -3.49
N ASP A 484 3.84 5.05 -2.74
CA ASP A 484 2.56 4.41 -3.02
C ASP A 484 1.35 5.24 -2.58
N GLY A 485 1.56 6.23 -1.70
CA GLY A 485 0.53 7.20 -1.34
C GLY A 485 -0.34 6.79 -0.16
N ALA A 486 -1.40 7.55 0.09
CA ALA A 486 -2.22 7.47 1.30
C ALA A 486 -2.86 6.10 1.53
N SER A 487 -3.17 5.35 0.47
CA SER A 487 -3.79 4.03 0.56
C SER A 487 -2.86 2.94 1.13
N HIS A 488 -1.54 3.18 1.12
CA HIS A 488 -0.50 2.28 1.64
C HIS A 488 0.14 2.82 2.93
N GLN A 489 0.00 4.10 3.20
CA GLN A 489 0.57 4.77 4.37
C GLN A 489 -0.22 4.41 5.63
N ALA A 490 0.35 3.54 6.46
CA ALA A 490 -0.23 3.15 7.73
C ALA A 490 -0.04 4.30 8.74
N THR A 491 -1.03 5.17 8.88
CA THR A 491 -0.96 6.32 9.81
C THR A 491 -1.86 6.17 11.03
N THR A 492 -2.58 5.04 11.18
CA THR A 492 -3.50 4.76 12.31
C THR A 492 -3.15 3.45 13.03
N TYR A 493 -2.00 2.86 12.75
CA TYR A 493 -1.68 1.49 13.09
C TYR A 493 -1.62 1.22 14.61
N PHE A 494 -1.07 2.12 15.41
CA PHE A 494 -1.08 1.95 16.87
C PHE A 494 -2.51 2.03 17.44
N ALA A 495 -3.27 3.04 17.02
CA ALA A 495 -4.65 3.22 17.46
C ALA A 495 -5.53 2.03 17.12
N ALA A 496 -5.34 1.43 15.95
CA ALA A 496 -6.16 0.33 15.45
C ALA A 496 -6.04 -0.96 16.29
N VAL A 497 -4.88 -1.22 16.90
CA VAL A 497 -4.60 -2.52 17.54
C VAL A 497 -4.24 -2.45 19.02
N SER A 498 -3.91 -1.26 19.56
CA SER A 498 -3.44 -1.14 20.95
C SER A 498 -4.46 -1.57 22.00
N ALA A 499 -5.75 -1.53 21.68
CA ALA A 499 -6.82 -1.91 22.58
C ALA A 499 -7.24 -3.39 22.48
N ILE A 500 -6.64 -4.17 21.56
CA ILE A 500 -6.94 -5.61 21.46
C ILE A 500 -6.37 -6.29 22.71
N PRO A 501 -7.20 -7.00 23.52
CA PRO A 501 -6.71 -7.72 24.70
C PRO A 501 -5.65 -8.76 24.34
N HIS A 502 -4.76 -9.07 25.27
CA HIS A 502 -3.69 -10.05 25.09
C HIS A 502 -2.78 -9.77 23.87
N THR A 503 -2.54 -8.48 23.61
CA THR A 503 -1.71 -8.03 22.48
C THR A 503 -0.68 -7.03 22.97
N ILE A 504 0.57 -7.22 22.56
CA ILE A 504 1.71 -6.33 22.82
C ILE A 504 2.09 -5.64 21.51
N VAL A 505 2.16 -4.31 21.51
CA VAL A 505 2.50 -3.50 20.33
C VAL A 505 3.93 -2.98 20.49
N VAL A 506 4.80 -3.34 19.54
CA VAL A 506 6.23 -3.06 19.60
C VAL A 506 6.70 -2.33 18.35
N ALA A 507 7.39 -1.21 18.52
CA ALA A 507 7.97 -0.41 17.44
C ALA A 507 9.49 -0.24 17.66
N PRO A 508 10.31 -1.24 17.31
CA PRO A 508 11.75 -1.17 17.49
C PRO A 508 12.36 -0.13 16.53
N SER A 509 13.40 0.54 17.00
CA SER A 509 14.04 1.67 16.32
C SER A 509 15.34 1.32 15.61
N CYS A 510 15.90 0.11 15.85
CA CYS A 510 17.13 -0.37 15.22
C CYS A 510 17.14 -1.89 15.09
N ALA A 511 18.05 -2.42 14.27
CA ALA A 511 18.08 -3.84 13.94
C ALA A 511 18.43 -4.74 15.15
N ASN A 512 19.38 -4.35 15.99
CA ASN A 512 19.78 -5.14 17.17
C ASN A 512 18.65 -5.22 18.21
N GLU A 513 17.90 -4.13 18.39
CA GLU A 513 16.70 -4.09 19.23
C GLU A 513 15.60 -5.02 18.69
N ALA A 514 15.37 -4.97 17.39
CA ALA A 514 14.39 -5.81 16.70
C ALA A 514 14.75 -7.31 16.81
N GLU A 515 16.02 -7.66 16.66
CA GLU A 515 16.51 -9.04 16.84
C GLU A 515 16.24 -9.55 18.27
N ALA A 516 16.59 -8.76 19.28
CA ALA A 516 16.38 -9.11 20.67
C ALA A 516 14.88 -9.32 20.97
N PHE A 517 14.03 -8.37 20.58
CA PHE A 517 12.61 -8.44 20.88
C PHE A 517 11.86 -9.52 20.09
N MET A 518 12.24 -9.81 18.85
CA MET A 518 11.66 -10.95 18.13
C MET A 518 12.00 -12.28 18.82
N PHE A 519 13.25 -12.45 19.21
CA PHE A 519 13.67 -13.64 19.94
C PHE A 519 12.92 -13.78 21.28
N ASP A 520 12.82 -12.69 22.04
CA ASP A 520 12.13 -12.67 23.34
C ASP A 520 10.62 -12.91 23.20
N ALA A 521 9.98 -12.39 22.14
CA ALA A 521 8.57 -12.64 21.84
C ALA A 521 8.30 -14.14 21.58
N ILE A 522 9.14 -14.78 20.75
CA ILE A 522 9.01 -16.21 20.45
C ILE A 522 9.23 -17.04 21.72
N LYS A 523 10.27 -16.73 22.48
CA LYS A 523 10.60 -17.38 23.74
C LYS A 523 9.46 -17.23 24.75
N HIS A 524 8.94 -16.01 24.92
CA HIS A 524 7.84 -15.73 25.84
C HIS A 524 6.61 -16.58 25.51
N ILE A 525 6.14 -16.59 24.25
CA ILE A 525 5.00 -17.41 23.84
C ILE A 525 5.26 -18.90 24.11
N ALA A 526 6.44 -19.39 23.78
CA ALA A 526 6.78 -20.80 23.95
C ALA A 526 6.86 -21.21 25.44
N GLU A 527 7.42 -20.36 26.30
CA GLU A 527 7.51 -20.60 27.73
C GLU A 527 6.15 -20.53 28.42
N GLU A 528 5.31 -19.55 28.07
CA GLU A 528 3.93 -19.47 28.56
C GLU A 528 3.15 -20.74 28.23
N ARG A 529 3.25 -21.23 27.00
CA ARG A 529 2.58 -22.44 26.56
C ARG A 529 3.10 -23.70 27.26
N LYS A 530 4.40 -23.83 27.48
CA LYS A 530 5.00 -24.91 28.30
C LYS A 530 4.49 -24.89 29.74
N ALA A 531 4.21 -23.71 30.27
CA ALA A 531 3.65 -23.51 31.61
C ALA A 531 2.11 -23.68 31.65
N GLY A 532 1.46 -24.06 30.53
CA GLY A 532 0.00 -24.25 30.44
C GLY A 532 -0.78 -22.94 30.36
N ARG A 533 -0.12 -21.82 30.04
CA ARG A 533 -0.73 -20.52 29.77
C ARG A 533 -0.72 -20.24 28.27
N ASP A 534 -1.57 -19.34 27.82
CA ASP A 534 -1.75 -19.13 26.36
C ASP A 534 -0.69 -18.26 25.69
N GLY A 535 -0.11 -17.31 26.42
CA GLY A 535 0.77 -16.27 25.88
C GLY A 535 -0.01 -15.11 25.24
N GLU A 536 0.72 -14.11 24.78
CA GLU A 536 0.14 -12.89 24.15
C GLU A 536 0.63 -12.76 22.72
N SER A 537 -0.21 -12.21 21.82
CA SER A 537 0.21 -11.83 20.49
C SER A 537 1.18 -10.65 20.55
N VAL A 538 2.17 -10.62 19.65
CA VAL A 538 3.15 -9.53 19.58
C VAL A 538 3.15 -8.93 18.16
N LEU A 539 2.82 -7.65 18.04
CA LEU A 539 2.73 -6.95 16.76
C LEU A 539 3.89 -5.98 16.63
N PHE A 540 4.83 -6.31 15.73
CA PHE A 540 5.96 -5.46 15.40
C PHE A 540 5.60 -4.52 14.26
N PHE A 541 5.86 -3.21 14.46
CA PHE A 541 5.68 -2.17 13.47
C PHE A 541 7.03 -1.55 13.12
N VAL A 542 7.46 -1.69 11.86
CA VAL A 542 8.79 -1.29 11.40
C VAL A 542 8.74 -0.53 10.07
N GLY A 543 9.71 0.36 9.87
CA GLY A 543 9.89 1.05 8.61
C GLY A 543 10.61 0.21 7.54
N ARG A 544 10.92 0.81 6.40
CA ARG A 544 11.65 0.17 5.28
C ARG A 544 13.04 0.74 5.02
N GLU A 545 13.39 1.85 5.66
CA GLU A 545 14.66 2.54 5.48
C GLU A 545 15.77 1.95 6.37
N ASN A 546 17.00 2.38 6.11
CA ASN A 546 18.17 1.94 6.86
C ASN A 546 18.44 2.87 8.04
N TYR A 547 18.58 2.31 9.24
CA TYR A 547 18.91 3.00 10.47
C TYR A 547 20.24 2.46 11.04
N PRO A 548 20.90 3.17 11.97
CA PRO A 548 21.99 2.57 12.75
C PRO A 548 21.54 1.23 13.34
N VAL A 549 22.40 0.21 13.29
CA VAL A 549 22.06 -1.11 13.83
C VAL A 549 21.84 -1.09 15.33
N GLU A 550 22.41 -0.10 16.03
CA GLU A 550 22.23 0.19 17.46
C GLU A 550 22.43 1.69 17.71
N TRP A 551 21.80 2.23 18.74
CA TRP A 551 21.94 3.65 19.13
C TRP A 551 23.04 3.84 20.17
N VAL A 552 23.26 2.84 21.03
CA VAL A 552 24.31 2.78 22.05
C VAL A 552 25.09 1.49 21.79
N PRO A 553 26.40 1.56 21.61
CA PRO A 553 27.23 0.38 21.36
C PRO A 553 27.10 -0.67 22.49
N GLY A 554 26.77 -1.91 22.12
CA GLY A 554 26.62 -3.01 23.07
C GLY A 554 25.42 -2.90 24.01
N ALA A 555 24.38 -2.13 23.61
CA ALA A 555 23.17 -1.98 24.42
C ALA A 555 22.50 -3.32 24.73
N ASN A 556 22.00 -3.46 25.94
CA ASN A 556 21.12 -4.56 26.33
C ASN A 556 19.67 -4.09 26.22
N TYR A 557 18.86 -4.82 25.45
CA TYR A 557 17.46 -4.52 25.24
C TYR A 557 16.59 -5.40 26.14
N ALA A 558 15.98 -4.79 27.15
CA ALA A 558 15.16 -5.52 28.14
C ALA A 558 13.69 -5.53 27.68
N TRP A 559 13.06 -6.70 27.66
CA TRP A 559 11.64 -6.86 27.32
C TRP A 559 10.74 -6.01 28.22
N GLY A 560 9.82 -5.25 27.62
CA GLY A 560 8.87 -4.38 28.32
C GLY A 560 9.46 -3.08 28.88
N LYS A 561 10.72 -2.73 28.58
CA LYS A 561 11.38 -1.52 29.07
C LYS A 561 11.63 -0.50 27.98
N ALA A 562 11.49 0.77 28.33
CA ALA A 562 11.98 1.90 27.57
C ALA A 562 13.49 2.11 27.81
N GLN A 563 14.21 2.65 26.83
CA GLN A 563 15.65 2.87 26.92
C GLN A 563 15.99 4.35 26.98
N ILE A 564 16.66 4.80 28.05
CA ILE A 564 17.25 6.13 28.11
C ILE A 564 18.56 6.11 27.31
N ILE A 565 18.59 6.87 26.22
CA ILE A 565 19.78 6.99 25.33
C ILE A 565 20.68 8.13 25.78
N GLN A 566 20.08 9.19 26.32
CA GLN A 566 20.78 10.38 26.81
C GLN A 566 20.06 10.92 28.04
N GLU A 567 20.82 11.33 29.04
CA GLU A 567 20.33 12.01 30.23
C GLU A 567 20.32 13.51 30.08
N GLY A 568 19.31 14.17 30.64
CA GLY A 568 19.15 15.63 30.71
C GLY A 568 18.22 16.05 31.83
N SER A 569 17.91 17.34 31.95
CA SER A 569 17.10 17.87 33.06
C SER A 569 16.05 18.92 32.66
N ASP A 570 16.09 19.44 31.41
CA ASP A 570 15.17 20.49 31.01
C ASP A 570 13.88 19.97 30.40
N VAL A 571 13.93 18.89 29.62
CA VAL A 571 12.78 18.28 28.92
C VAL A 571 13.02 16.80 28.62
N VAL A 572 11.95 16.02 28.53
CA VAL A 572 12.00 14.65 28.02
C VAL A 572 11.57 14.64 26.54
N LEU A 573 12.38 14.01 25.70
CA LEU A 573 12.08 13.74 24.29
C LEU A 573 11.85 12.24 24.11
N VAL A 574 10.68 11.85 23.63
CA VAL A 574 10.30 10.45 23.45
C VAL A 574 9.97 10.19 21.99
N GLY A 575 10.56 9.14 21.44
CA GLY A 575 10.25 8.60 20.12
C GLY A 575 10.24 7.09 20.13
N SER A 576 9.67 6.51 19.10
CA SER A 576 9.69 5.07 18.83
C SER A 576 9.90 4.80 17.34
N GLY A 577 10.37 3.61 17.00
CA GLY A 577 10.48 3.16 15.63
C GLY A 577 11.21 4.15 14.71
N VAL A 578 10.62 4.42 13.58
CA VAL A 578 11.24 5.17 12.46
C VAL A 578 11.62 6.62 12.76
N LEU A 579 10.92 7.29 13.69
CA LEU A 579 11.20 8.70 14.03
C LEU A 579 12.08 8.89 15.27
N PHE A 580 12.53 7.82 15.89
CA PHE A 580 13.40 7.95 17.08
C PHE A 580 14.64 8.80 16.81
N SER A 581 15.25 8.71 15.63
CA SER A 581 16.42 9.52 15.25
C SER A 581 16.19 11.04 15.36
N LYS A 582 14.95 11.51 15.19
CA LYS A 582 14.58 12.92 15.29
C LYS A 582 14.70 13.45 16.73
N CYS A 583 14.54 12.58 17.73
CA CYS A 583 14.79 12.92 19.14
C CYS A 583 16.26 13.26 19.38
N LEU A 584 17.17 12.48 18.81
CA LEU A 584 18.63 12.74 18.92
C LEU A 584 19.04 14.02 18.19
N GLU A 585 18.44 14.28 17.05
CA GLU A 585 18.64 15.54 16.31
C GLU A 585 18.14 16.74 17.14
N ALA A 586 16.94 16.65 17.71
CA ALA A 586 16.36 17.68 18.56
C ALA A 586 17.23 17.94 19.83
N ALA A 587 17.72 16.87 20.47
CA ALA A 587 18.59 16.99 21.65
C ALA A 587 19.88 17.76 21.34
N LYS A 588 20.52 17.52 20.19
CA LYS A 588 21.71 18.27 19.73
C LYS A 588 21.39 19.75 19.50
N LEU A 589 20.23 20.06 18.92
CA LEU A 589 19.80 21.45 18.70
C LEU A 589 19.50 22.18 20.02
N LEU A 590 18.94 21.48 20.99
CA LEU A 590 18.73 22.00 22.35
C LEU A 590 20.05 22.27 23.06
N GLN A 591 20.99 21.33 22.97
CA GLN A 591 22.33 21.48 23.55
C GLN A 591 23.06 22.69 23.00
N ALA A 592 22.97 22.96 21.71
CA ALA A 592 23.52 24.14 21.08
C ALA A 592 22.93 25.47 21.62
N LYS A 593 21.75 25.40 22.27
CA LYS A 593 21.07 26.51 22.93
C LYS A 593 21.21 26.47 24.46
N GLY A 594 22.13 25.66 24.98
CA GLY A 594 22.39 25.54 26.41
C GLY A 594 21.29 24.83 27.21
N LYS A 595 20.46 24.03 26.54
CA LYS A 595 19.41 23.20 27.15
C LYS A 595 19.76 21.72 27.08
N SER A 596 19.35 20.95 28.08
CA SER A 596 19.60 19.50 28.15
C SER A 596 18.31 18.69 28.06
N ALA A 597 18.32 17.63 27.26
CA ALA A 597 17.18 16.74 27.11
C ALA A 597 17.48 15.32 27.58
N THR A 598 16.55 14.71 28.30
CA THR A 598 16.52 13.26 28.45
C THR A 598 15.86 12.67 27.21
N VAL A 599 16.58 11.82 26.47
CA VAL A 599 16.09 11.16 25.24
C VAL A 599 15.75 9.72 25.53
N ILE A 600 14.51 9.35 25.24
CA ILE A 600 13.97 8.01 25.53
C ILE A 600 13.49 7.36 24.24
N ASN A 601 14.00 6.16 23.93
CA ASN A 601 13.42 5.24 22.97
C ASN A 601 12.33 4.41 23.68
N ASN A 602 11.09 4.47 23.19
CA ASN A 602 9.93 3.78 23.75
C ASN A 602 9.39 2.71 22.78
N PRO A 603 9.96 1.51 22.73
CA PRO A 603 9.53 0.49 21.79
C PRO A 603 8.16 -0.14 22.12
N PHE A 604 7.76 -0.21 23.41
CA PHE A 604 6.51 -0.84 23.85
C PHE A 604 5.39 0.19 23.93
N VAL A 605 4.60 0.31 22.85
CA VAL A 605 3.66 1.41 22.67
C VAL A 605 2.44 1.31 23.60
N ASN A 606 1.78 0.15 23.66
CA ASN A 606 0.59 -0.06 24.52
C ASN A 606 0.92 -0.63 25.90
N ARG A 607 2.20 -0.81 26.23
CA ARG A 607 2.73 -1.28 27.52
C ARG A 607 3.82 -0.31 27.98
N VAL A 608 3.41 0.95 28.22
CA VAL A 608 4.35 2.03 28.58
C VAL A 608 5.11 1.68 29.86
N ASP A 609 6.45 1.78 29.82
CA ASP A 609 7.31 1.66 31.01
C ASP A 609 7.19 2.93 31.87
N VAL A 610 6.16 2.96 32.70
CA VAL A 610 5.82 4.10 33.57
C VAL A 610 6.91 4.40 34.57
N GLU A 611 7.66 3.41 35.02
CA GLU A 611 8.77 3.58 35.99
C GLU A 611 9.87 4.46 35.35
N THR A 612 10.42 4.02 34.23
CA THR A 612 11.47 4.75 33.51
C THR A 612 10.99 6.11 33.03
N MET A 613 9.81 6.13 32.37
CA MET A 613 9.23 7.33 31.78
C MET A 613 8.88 8.36 32.86
N GLY A 614 8.25 7.91 33.95
CA GLY A 614 7.80 8.78 35.03
C GLY A 614 8.97 9.38 35.84
N ALA A 615 10.05 8.62 36.05
CA ALA A 615 11.26 9.14 36.69
C ALA A 615 11.88 10.27 35.86
N ALA A 616 12.01 10.05 34.56
CA ALA A 616 12.54 11.06 33.62
C ALA A 616 11.66 12.32 33.56
N VAL A 617 10.34 12.15 33.45
CA VAL A 617 9.39 13.28 33.38
C VAL A 617 9.44 14.12 34.70
N LYS A 618 9.47 13.48 35.87
CA LYS A 618 9.61 14.19 37.14
C LYS A 618 10.93 14.95 37.22
N LYS A 619 12.07 14.33 36.83
CA LYS A 619 13.39 14.95 36.77
C LYS A 619 13.40 16.20 35.87
N CYS A 620 12.68 16.18 34.76
CA CYS A 620 12.57 17.26 33.80
C CYS A 620 11.41 18.25 34.08
N GLY A 621 10.90 18.30 35.31
CA GLY A 621 9.87 19.25 35.74
C GLY A 621 8.54 19.09 34.99
N GLY A 622 8.17 17.86 34.62
CA GLY A 622 6.93 17.54 33.95
C GLY A 622 6.87 17.91 32.46
N ARG A 623 7.98 18.25 31.82
CA ARG A 623 8.04 18.68 30.41
C ARG A 623 8.33 17.49 29.50
N LEU A 624 7.41 17.21 28.56
CA LEU A 624 7.44 16.05 27.67
C LEU A 624 7.15 16.46 26.22
N VAL A 625 7.98 16.04 25.28
CA VAL A 625 7.68 16.12 23.85
C VAL A 625 7.76 14.71 23.26
N THR A 626 6.75 14.31 22.53
CA THR A 626 6.73 13.02 21.80
C THR A 626 6.71 13.26 20.29
N ILE A 627 7.28 12.32 19.52
CA ILE A 627 7.27 12.34 18.07
C ILE A 627 6.92 10.95 17.53
N GLU A 628 6.02 10.91 16.55
CA GLU A 628 5.51 9.65 16.01
C GLU A 628 5.09 9.76 14.54
N ASP A 629 5.34 8.72 13.75
CA ASP A 629 4.88 8.59 12.37
C ASP A 629 3.45 7.98 12.35
N HIS A 630 2.53 8.70 13.00
CA HIS A 630 1.16 8.26 13.27
C HIS A 630 0.26 9.48 13.46
N GLN A 631 -1.06 9.29 13.38
CA GLN A 631 -2.01 10.32 13.80
C GLN A 631 -1.79 10.67 15.28
N VAL A 632 -1.91 11.96 15.64
CA VAL A 632 -1.80 12.38 17.05
C VAL A 632 -2.86 11.72 17.94
N ILE A 633 -4.00 11.35 17.38
CA ILE A 633 -5.08 10.66 18.10
C ILE A 633 -4.76 9.17 18.21
N GLY A 634 -4.70 8.65 19.44
CA GLY A 634 -4.50 7.24 19.74
C GLY A 634 -3.09 6.70 19.47
N GLY A 635 -2.14 7.55 19.13
CA GLY A 635 -0.75 7.20 18.90
C GLY A 635 0.05 6.99 20.19
N MET A 636 1.37 6.84 20.05
CA MET A 636 2.31 6.60 21.15
C MET A 636 2.28 7.73 22.18
N GLY A 637 2.28 8.98 21.74
CA GLY A 637 2.23 10.15 22.63
C GLY A 637 0.97 10.18 23.50
N ALA A 638 -0.19 9.84 22.92
CA ALA A 638 -1.44 9.73 23.66
C ALA A 638 -1.39 8.61 24.71
N GLN A 639 -0.81 7.46 24.38
CA GLN A 639 -0.67 6.32 25.30
C GLN A 639 0.29 6.61 26.45
N VAL A 640 1.43 7.24 26.17
CA VAL A 640 2.39 7.68 27.19
C VAL A 640 1.74 8.68 28.14
N SER A 641 1.04 9.70 27.62
CA SER A 641 0.35 10.68 28.46
C SER A 641 -0.74 10.05 29.32
N HIS A 642 -1.55 9.14 28.75
CA HIS A 642 -2.56 8.39 29.51
C HIS A 642 -1.96 7.56 30.64
N ALA A 643 -0.88 6.81 30.35
CA ALA A 643 -0.20 5.97 31.34
C ALA A 643 0.39 6.80 32.49
N LEU A 644 1.06 7.91 32.18
CA LEU A 644 1.59 8.84 33.18
C LEU A 644 0.49 9.48 34.04
N SER A 645 -0.62 9.88 33.41
CA SER A 645 -1.78 10.46 34.13
C SER A 645 -2.37 9.45 35.11
N ASN A 646 -2.57 8.20 34.69
CA ASN A 646 -3.09 7.13 35.56
C ASN A 646 -2.16 6.81 36.72
N ALA A 647 -0.84 7.01 36.56
CA ALA A 647 0.14 6.87 37.60
C ALA A 647 0.30 8.11 38.53
N GLY A 648 -0.55 9.14 38.33
CA GLY A 648 -0.50 10.38 39.12
C GLY A 648 0.72 11.27 38.82
N ILE A 649 1.37 11.11 37.66
CA ILE A 649 2.56 11.88 37.28
C ILE A 649 2.12 13.13 36.51
N ALA A 650 2.26 14.28 37.18
CA ALA A 650 1.94 15.57 36.58
C ALA A 650 2.89 15.89 35.42
N HIS A 651 2.34 16.23 34.25
CA HIS A 651 3.13 16.57 33.07
C HIS A 651 2.39 17.51 32.11
N ARG A 652 3.16 18.18 31.26
CA ARG A 652 2.69 18.88 30.07
C ARG A 652 3.33 18.21 28.85
N VAL A 653 2.51 17.83 27.88
CA VAL A 653 2.95 17.12 26.68
C VAL A 653 2.68 17.92 25.42
N THR A 654 3.64 17.93 24.49
CA THR A 654 3.45 18.31 23.09
C THR A 654 3.75 17.07 22.24
N THR A 655 2.76 16.63 21.47
CA THR A 655 2.89 15.49 20.55
C THR A 655 3.05 16.00 19.13
N LEU A 656 4.14 15.64 18.46
CA LEU A 656 4.32 15.80 17.02
C LEU A 656 3.89 14.51 16.33
N GLY A 657 2.88 14.64 15.48
CA GLY A 657 2.27 13.56 14.71
C GLY A 657 1.41 14.12 13.59
N ILE A 658 0.70 13.29 12.87
CA ILE A 658 -0.17 13.68 11.75
C ILE A 658 -1.49 14.23 12.30
N PRO A 659 -1.93 15.44 11.89
CA PRO A 659 -3.03 16.16 12.54
C PRO A 659 -4.42 15.85 11.95
N GLY A 660 -4.80 14.58 11.81
CA GLY A 660 -6.12 14.17 11.29
C GLY A 660 -6.22 14.25 9.76
N GLU A 661 -5.12 14.10 9.05
CA GLU A 661 -5.05 14.17 7.59
C GLU A 661 -4.59 12.84 6.99
N PHE A 662 -4.99 12.58 5.75
CA PHE A 662 -4.36 11.55 4.94
C PHE A 662 -3.02 12.02 4.41
N GLY A 663 -2.13 11.07 4.13
CA GLY A 663 -0.88 11.35 3.43
C GLY A 663 -1.10 11.59 1.93
N GLN A 664 -0.02 11.51 1.19
CA GLN A 664 0.02 11.61 -0.28
C GLN A 664 1.28 10.92 -0.80
N SER A 665 1.40 10.77 -2.11
CA SER A 665 2.67 10.32 -2.69
C SER A 665 3.77 11.37 -2.55
N ALA A 666 4.97 10.89 -2.31
CA ALA A 666 6.22 11.63 -2.35
C ALA A 666 7.35 10.67 -2.78
N TYR A 667 8.47 11.18 -3.26
CA TYR A 667 9.58 10.31 -3.62
C TYR A 667 10.25 9.69 -2.40
N LEU A 668 10.35 10.47 -1.32
CA LEU A 668 10.99 10.06 -0.06
C LEU A 668 10.08 10.37 1.13
N ALA A 669 10.12 9.52 2.16
CA ALA A 669 9.40 9.74 3.41
C ALA A 669 9.78 11.05 4.10
N GLU A 670 11.05 11.48 3.98
CA GLU A 670 11.54 12.74 4.57
C GLU A 670 10.80 13.98 4.03
N GLU A 671 10.34 13.96 2.76
CA GLU A 671 9.53 15.06 2.21
C GLU A 671 8.20 15.22 2.95
N LEU A 672 7.58 14.10 3.32
CA LEU A 672 6.35 14.07 4.11
C LEU A 672 6.63 14.46 5.56
N TYR A 673 7.72 13.97 6.15
CA TYR A 673 8.11 14.39 7.51
C TYR A 673 8.31 15.89 7.59
N VAL A 674 8.96 16.51 6.59
CA VAL A 674 9.11 17.96 6.52
C VAL A 674 7.76 18.65 6.36
N LYS A 675 6.89 18.16 5.46
CA LYS A 675 5.54 18.69 5.23
C LYS A 675 4.70 18.73 6.50
N TYR A 676 4.72 17.65 7.29
CA TYR A 676 3.93 17.51 8.51
C TYR A 676 4.66 17.96 9.80
N GLY A 677 5.86 18.52 9.67
CA GLY A 677 6.62 19.01 10.82
C GLY A 677 7.20 17.91 11.73
N LEU A 678 7.33 16.67 11.24
CA LEU A 678 7.90 15.54 11.98
C LEU A 678 9.42 15.51 11.88
N THR A 679 10.06 16.59 12.37
CA THR A 679 11.50 16.84 12.21
C THR A 679 12.16 17.18 13.53
N GLY A 680 13.48 16.94 13.65
CA GLY A 680 14.27 17.34 14.82
C GLY A 680 14.18 18.84 15.15
N PRO A 681 14.29 19.76 14.18
CA PRO A 681 14.10 21.19 14.41
C PRO A 681 12.73 21.55 15.01
N LYS A 682 11.63 20.97 14.50
CA LYS A 682 10.29 21.20 15.04
C LYS A 682 10.12 20.61 16.45
N MET A 683 10.71 19.47 16.71
CA MET A 683 10.72 18.89 18.05
C MET A 683 11.51 19.74 19.05
N ALA A 684 12.65 20.30 18.63
CA ALA A 684 13.43 21.23 19.46
C ALA A 684 12.66 22.54 19.72
N GLU A 685 11.94 23.07 18.73
CA GLU A 685 11.05 24.24 18.87
C GLU A 685 9.95 23.97 19.92
N ALA A 686 9.26 22.83 19.81
CA ALA A 686 8.22 22.41 20.77
C ALA A 686 8.79 22.25 22.20
N ALA A 687 9.99 21.69 22.32
CA ALA A 687 10.68 21.55 23.61
C ALA A 687 11.01 22.91 24.24
N LEU A 688 11.54 23.86 23.47
CA LEU A 688 11.83 25.21 23.95
C LEU A 688 10.56 25.94 24.39
N ALA A 689 9.45 25.77 23.71
CA ALA A 689 8.17 26.36 24.11
C ALA A 689 7.66 25.81 25.46
N LEU A 690 7.97 24.55 25.81
CA LEU A 690 7.65 23.97 27.12
C LEU A 690 8.62 24.42 28.21
N ILE A 691 9.88 24.68 27.87
CA ILE A 691 10.92 25.11 28.82
C ILE A 691 10.70 26.57 29.24
N GLY A 692 10.33 27.44 28.32
CA GLY A 692 10.12 28.87 28.52
C GLY A 692 11.34 29.69 28.10
#